data_3d204e6f579c850ec3f464befe86057d
#
_entry.id   3d204e6f579c850ec3f464befe86057d
#
_cell.length_a   1.000
_cell.length_b   1.000
_cell.length_c   1.000
_cell.angle_alpha   90.00
_cell.angle_beta   90.00
_cell.angle_gamma   90.00
#
_symmetry.space_group_name_H-M   'P 1'
#
loop_
_entity.id
_entity.type
_entity.pdbx_description
1 polymer ?
#
loop_
_entity_poly.entity_id
_entity_poly.type
_entity_poly.pdbx_seq_one_letter_code
_entity_poly.pdbx_strand_id
1 'polypeptide(L)'
;MGTRSISIATALAVVFSSAALTVVVTAGSASAVTVGSSWGMVVDGARHRVFIGDDTRDKVVAADYNGNLVDSVSGIDGVADLALSEDGSTLYAAARASHEIVALDPATLDVKARYPVAAGSGPLYVEAAGGKVWFTYGEWGGETESDLGSIDPAVDPASGTDPVSLGQFPLHDHGVTGPAILDADPSTPGLLAVGQRDFYDSAKQLLAVVDVSGPAPRLVASQSGGPTVYVNDVDLLPGGSAVLGGATKRYAYADGAFTETASYPYGQRADVAPNGLVAQVGPVGDYRVSVYRPGESKAVRTYALDASQVAWAPDASRLFALVSGPGGDTLRVLTNPALSVPAITVNAPSTATRAKPLTVSGKVTATVKLPAGAQLKVTRTDMEYPNGKTLPAVTVKADGTYSFCDTPSSGGTVTYQVSYAGDAEHTPASAYDKVAVSRATPSLSLNNNGKVYAYGADVPFTAHLGSTYKNRTVEIWADPFGSDRPKKLIKSGTVNSHGNFSAVVDMARDTTVYAVFKGDSHYKPRTVKVTAYAKVRVSTAVSRHYKTGKIGSTTYYWFHKRTNPLLTTTMTYYPGRHQRFDLQAYYQGSWHSLDSQYFALGTNGKSVVELGAPGEAGVKARMRSVYVNGSSGDSVNSTTYGGWKYLYFSN
;
A
#
# COMPACT_ATOMS: atom_id res chain seq x y z
N MET A 1 3.40 45.26 17.25
CA MET A 1 4.42 44.28 16.83
C MET A 1 3.73 43.20 16.02
N GLY A 2 3.78 43.30 14.73
CA GLY A 2 3.10 42.40 13.79
C GLY A 2 4.10 41.40 13.22
N THR A 3 3.86 40.14 13.40
CA THR A 3 4.60 39.07 12.74
C THR A 3 3.95 38.71 11.40
N ARG A 4 4.69 38.97 10.34
CA ARG A 4 4.35 38.55 8.97
C ARG A 4 4.74 37.08 8.80
N SER A 5 3.80 36.22 8.46
CA SER A 5 4.06 34.84 8.03
C SER A 5 4.41 34.86 6.53
N ILE A 6 5.60 34.38 6.22
CA ILE A 6 6.07 34.14 4.84
C ILE A 6 5.74 32.66 4.54
N SER A 7 4.88 32.41 3.57
CA SER A 7 4.65 31.08 3.02
C SER A 7 5.75 30.72 2.05
N ILE A 8 6.61 29.77 2.43
CA ILE A 8 7.59 29.14 1.53
C ILE A 8 6.87 28.00 0.82
N ALA A 9 6.66 28.17 -0.48
CA ALA A 9 6.26 27.07 -1.35
C ALA A 9 7.46 26.13 -1.55
N THR A 10 7.47 25.03 -0.81
CA THR A 10 8.46 23.97 -1.02
C THR A 10 8.03 23.13 -2.21
N ALA A 11 8.75 23.25 -3.31
CA ALA A 11 8.63 22.34 -4.44
C ALA A 11 9.17 20.97 -4.00
N LEU A 12 8.27 20.01 -3.76
CA LEU A 12 8.61 18.63 -3.45
C LEU A 12 8.97 17.93 -4.76
N ALA A 13 10.26 17.79 -5.04
CA ALA A 13 10.76 16.88 -6.07
C ALA A 13 10.54 15.45 -5.57
N VAL A 14 9.49 14.79 -6.05
CA VAL A 14 9.24 13.38 -5.77
C VAL A 14 10.15 12.57 -6.71
N VAL A 15 11.26 12.10 -6.16
CA VAL A 15 12.06 11.04 -6.78
C VAL A 15 11.26 9.75 -6.65
N PHE A 16 10.64 9.29 -7.73
CA PHE A 16 10.03 7.97 -7.78
C PHE A 16 11.13 6.92 -7.93
N SER A 17 11.56 6.34 -6.83
CA SER A 17 12.20 5.02 -6.87
C SER A 17 11.14 4.02 -7.34
N SER A 18 11.44 3.28 -8.40
CA SER A 18 10.65 2.14 -8.87
C SER A 18 10.64 1.06 -7.79
N ALA A 19 9.68 1.14 -6.87
CA ALA A 19 9.36 0.03 -6.00
C ALA A 19 8.71 -1.06 -6.86
N ALA A 20 9.40 -2.16 -7.06
CA ALA A 20 8.79 -3.39 -7.52
C ALA A 20 7.65 -3.71 -6.54
N LEU A 21 6.42 -3.70 -7.05
CA LEU A 21 5.26 -4.09 -6.27
C LEU A 21 5.31 -5.61 -6.12
N THR A 22 5.96 -6.08 -5.06
CA THR A 22 5.73 -7.43 -4.57
C THR A 22 4.25 -7.51 -4.24
N VAL A 23 3.52 -8.33 -4.97
CA VAL A 23 2.16 -8.73 -4.59
C VAL A 23 2.30 -9.49 -3.28
N VAL A 24 2.21 -8.79 -2.17
CA VAL A 24 1.94 -9.41 -0.87
C VAL A 24 0.47 -9.81 -0.95
N VAL A 25 0.22 -11.07 -1.23
CA VAL A 25 -1.08 -11.68 -0.94
C VAL A 25 -1.21 -11.59 0.58
N THR A 26 -1.99 -10.63 1.05
CA THR A 26 -2.44 -10.61 2.44
C THR A 26 -3.43 -11.77 2.61
N ALA A 27 -2.89 -12.95 2.94
CA ALA A 27 -3.67 -13.94 3.65
C ALA A 27 -4.08 -13.30 4.98
N GLY A 28 -5.33 -13.51 5.39
CA GLY A 28 -5.86 -12.97 6.63
C GLY A 28 -4.92 -13.26 7.81
N SER A 29 -4.94 -12.40 8.80
CA SER A 29 -4.04 -12.37 9.97
C SER A 29 -4.13 -13.66 10.83
N ALA A 30 -3.51 -14.74 10.35
CA ALA A 30 -3.01 -15.80 11.20
C ALA A 30 -1.61 -15.35 11.66
N SER A 31 -1.34 -15.38 12.94
CA SER A 31 -0.04 -15.02 13.49
C SER A 31 1.00 -16.01 12.96
N ALA A 32 2.00 -15.51 12.23
CA ALA A 32 3.14 -16.33 11.84
C ALA A 32 3.77 -16.94 13.10
N VAL A 33 4.14 -18.22 13.04
CA VAL A 33 4.80 -18.90 14.15
C VAL A 33 6.09 -18.17 14.51
N THR A 34 6.24 -17.86 15.80
CA THR A 34 7.46 -17.25 16.34
C THR A 34 7.96 -18.10 17.52
N VAL A 35 9.21 -18.49 17.46
CA VAL A 35 9.94 -19.20 18.51
C VAL A 35 10.96 -18.29 19.17
N GLY A 36 11.42 -18.60 20.37
CA GLY A 36 12.40 -17.78 21.06
C GLY A 36 13.78 -17.86 20.42
N SER A 37 14.25 -19.08 20.20
CA SER A 37 15.47 -19.44 19.48
C SER A 37 15.30 -20.85 18.93
N SER A 38 15.76 -21.11 17.73
CA SER A 38 15.68 -22.44 17.13
C SER A 38 17.00 -22.89 16.57
N TRP A 39 17.30 -24.17 16.76
CA TRP A 39 18.44 -24.85 16.17
C TRP A 39 18.03 -25.95 15.19
N GLY A 40 16.83 -26.53 15.37
CA GLY A 40 16.31 -27.60 14.54
C GLY A 40 14.95 -27.26 13.91
N MET A 41 14.83 -27.54 12.61
CA MET A 41 13.59 -27.44 11.84
C MET A 41 13.51 -28.60 10.86
N VAL A 42 12.40 -29.36 10.88
CA VAL A 42 12.18 -30.47 9.95
C VAL A 42 10.78 -30.37 9.32
N VAL A 43 10.66 -30.81 8.07
CA VAL A 43 9.45 -30.69 7.26
C VAL A 43 8.82 -32.06 6.99
N ASP A 44 7.58 -32.24 7.44
CA ASP A 44 6.76 -33.41 7.14
C ASP A 44 5.91 -33.18 5.89
N GLY A 45 6.31 -33.79 4.78
CA GLY A 45 5.61 -33.69 3.51
C GLY A 45 4.26 -34.43 3.50
N ALA A 46 4.12 -35.49 4.26
CA ALA A 46 2.89 -36.29 4.29
C ALA A 46 1.76 -35.56 5.02
N ARG A 47 2.07 -34.84 6.10
CA ARG A 47 1.11 -34.08 6.91
C ARG A 47 1.05 -32.60 6.55
N HIS A 48 1.93 -32.14 5.66
CA HIS A 48 2.12 -30.71 5.35
C HIS A 48 2.36 -29.88 6.62
N ARG A 49 3.32 -30.31 7.43
CA ARG A 49 3.72 -29.67 8.68
C ARG A 49 5.19 -29.32 8.69
N VAL A 50 5.51 -28.27 9.43
CA VAL A 50 6.88 -27.85 9.76
C VAL A 50 7.00 -27.92 11.28
N PHE A 51 7.94 -28.74 11.76
CA PHE A 51 8.27 -28.82 13.18
C PHE A 51 9.48 -27.97 13.48
N ILE A 52 9.43 -27.21 14.57
CA ILE A 52 10.46 -26.26 14.97
C ILE A 52 10.75 -26.46 16.45
N GLY A 53 12.00 -26.68 16.80
CA GLY A 53 12.48 -26.71 18.18
C GLY A 53 12.62 -25.29 18.72
N ASP A 54 12.08 -25.00 19.88
CA ASP A 54 12.25 -23.74 20.61
C ASP A 54 13.09 -24.01 21.85
N ASP A 55 14.41 -23.84 21.72
CA ASP A 55 15.40 -24.09 22.76
C ASP A 55 15.17 -23.24 24.02
N THR A 56 14.77 -21.98 23.85
CA THR A 56 14.59 -21.04 24.96
C THR A 56 13.25 -21.18 25.68
N ARG A 57 12.27 -21.87 25.09
CA ARG A 57 10.94 -22.07 25.66
C ARG A 57 10.61 -23.55 25.90
N ASP A 58 11.59 -24.42 25.80
CA ASP A 58 11.52 -25.85 26.11
C ASP A 58 10.32 -26.55 25.45
N LYS A 59 10.16 -26.35 24.14
CA LYS A 59 9.01 -26.87 23.38
C LYS A 59 9.33 -27.20 21.94
N VAL A 60 8.47 -28.07 21.36
CA VAL A 60 8.38 -28.28 19.92
C VAL A 60 7.08 -27.65 19.42
N VAL A 61 7.17 -26.92 18.31
CA VAL A 61 6.07 -26.22 17.68
C VAL A 61 5.80 -26.84 16.31
N ALA A 62 4.53 -27.11 15.97
CA ALA A 62 4.09 -27.52 14.66
C ALA A 62 3.36 -26.39 13.93
N ALA A 63 3.81 -26.05 12.72
CA ALA A 63 3.18 -25.12 11.80
C ALA A 63 2.59 -25.83 10.58
N ASP A 64 1.59 -25.25 9.93
CA ASP A 64 1.14 -25.68 8.61
C ASP A 64 2.07 -25.11 7.49
N TYR A 65 1.84 -25.55 6.25
CA TYR A 65 2.58 -25.08 5.08
C TYR A 65 2.32 -23.59 4.70
N ASN A 66 1.42 -22.91 5.39
CA ASN A 66 1.21 -21.46 5.28
C ASN A 66 1.91 -20.69 6.41
N GLY A 67 2.58 -21.40 7.32
CA GLY A 67 3.27 -20.81 8.47
C GLY A 67 2.37 -20.53 9.69
N ASN A 68 1.16 -21.06 9.71
CA ASN A 68 0.24 -20.90 10.84
C ASN A 68 0.52 -21.94 11.92
N LEU A 69 0.43 -21.54 13.19
CA LEU A 69 0.52 -22.47 14.31
C LEU A 69 -0.59 -23.51 14.24
N VAL A 70 -0.20 -24.79 14.31
CA VAL A 70 -1.12 -25.93 14.39
C VAL A 70 -1.19 -26.44 15.81
N ASP A 71 -0.01 -26.72 16.43
CA ASP A 71 0.09 -27.30 17.75
C ASP A 71 1.44 -27.00 18.38
N SER A 72 1.61 -27.30 19.68
CA SER A 72 2.89 -27.26 20.38
C SER A 72 2.88 -28.14 21.60
N VAL A 73 4.03 -28.76 21.92
CA VAL A 73 4.25 -29.52 23.14
C VAL A 73 5.40 -28.90 23.94
N SER A 74 5.23 -28.77 25.25
CA SER A 74 6.22 -28.21 26.18
C SER A 74 6.81 -29.32 27.06
N GLY A 75 7.91 -29.00 27.79
CA GLY A 75 8.59 -29.93 28.68
C GLY A 75 9.58 -30.81 27.91
N ILE A 76 10.20 -30.24 26.88
CA ILE A 76 11.30 -30.83 26.12
C ILE A 76 12.45 -29.85 26.23
N ASP A 77 13.27 -30.06 27.27
CA ASP A 77 14.20 -29.04 27.75
C ASP A 77 15.43 -28.89 26.83
N GLY A 78 15.60 -27.69 26.27
CA GLY A 78 16.72 -27.35 25.41
C GLY A 78 16.69 -28.11 24.09
N VAL A 79 15.59 -27.98 23.30
CA VAL A 79 15.46 -28.63 21.98
C VAL A 79 16.54 -28.12 21.03
N ALA A 80 17.54 -28.95 20.77
CA ALA A 80 18.69 -28.60 19.95
C ALA A 80 18.51 -28.99 18.47
N ASP A 81 17.81 -30.10 18.19
CA ASP A 81 17.56 -30.55 16.80
C ASP A 81 16.32 -31.43 16.74
N LEU A 82 15.81 -31.65 15.51
CA LEU A 82 14.63 -32.44 15.20
C LEU A 82 14.85 -33.32 13.96
N ALA A 83 14.43 -34.58 14.02
CA ALA A 83 14.41 -35.48 12.86
C ALA A 83 13.13 -36.28 12.78
N LEU A 84 12.66 -36.61 11.58
CA LEU A 84 11.57 -37.57 11.35
C LEU A 84 12.17 -38.98 11.15
N SER A 85 11.47 -39.99 11.67
CA SER A 85 11.79 -41.38 11.28
C SER A 85 11.67 -41.54 9.77
N GLU A 86 12.40 -42.51 9.19
CA GLU A 86 12.43 -42.78 7.74
C GLU A 86 11.03 -43.03 7.17
N ASP A 87 10.09 -43.60 7.97
CA ASP A 87 8.69 -43.81 7.61
C ASP A 87 7.77 -42.61 7.95
N GLY A 88 8.32 -41.56 8.54
CA GLY A 88 7.59 -40.37 8.98
C GLY A 88 6.60 -40.61 10.12
N SER A 89 6.67 -41.77 10.79
CA SER A 89 5.70 -42.11 11.87
C SER A 89 6.07 -41.51 13.21
N THR A 90 7.31 -41.09 13.42
CA THR A 90 7.82 -40.56 14.70
C THR A 90 8.70 -39.32 14.45
N LEU A 91 8.50 -38.29 15.28
CA LEU A 91 9.35 -37.12 15.34
C LEU A 91 10.27 -37.27 16.55
N TYR A 92 11.57 -37.19 16.34
CA TYR A 92 12.56 -37.22 17.40
C TYR A 92 13.09 -35.81 17.69
N ALA A 93 13.23 -35.50 18.97
CA ALA A 93 13.76 -34.23 19.45
C ALA A 93 15.00 -34.47 20.32
N ALA A 94 16.12 -33.86 19.98
CA ALA A 94 17.31 -33.84 20.82
C ALA A 94 17.11 -32.83 21.96
N ALA A 95 16.71 -33.32 23.13
CA ALA A 95 16.50 -32.51 24.33
C ALA A 95 17.83 -32.40 25.11
N ARG A 96 18.66 -31.44 24.69
CA ARG A 96 20.02 -31.29 25.18
C ARG A 96 20.11 -31.06 26.69
N ALA A 97 19.25 -30.19 27.21
CA ALA A 97 19.32 -29.78 28.62
C ALA A 97 18.82 -30.89 29.57
N SER A 98 17.91 -31.76 29.14
CA SER A 98 17.45 -32.93 29.90
C SER A 98 18.25 -34.21 29.60
N HIS A 99 19.25 -34.16 28.71
CA HIS A 99 20.10 -35.32 28.32
C HIS A 99 19.27 -36.50 27.80
N GLU A 100 18.35 -36.26 26.89
CA GLU A 100 17.49 -37.31 26.32
C GLU A 100 17.12 -37.05 24.85
N ILE A 101 16.75 -38.11 24.15
CA ILE A 101 16.02 -38.00 22.89
C ILE A 101 14.56 -38.29 23.18
N VAL A 102 13.66 -37.37 22.77
CA VAL A 102 12.22 -37.50 22.97
C VAL A 102 11.55 -37.88 21.65
N ALA A 103 10.84 -39.01 21.65
CA ALA A 103 10.03 -39.48 20.54
C ALA A 103 8.58 -38.94 20.67
N LEU A 104 8.10 -38.27 19.63
CA LEU A 104 6.79 -37.64 19.55
C LEU A 104 5.95 -38.23 18.42
N ASP A 105 4.64 -38.21 18.56
CA ASP A 105 3.74 -38.44 17.45
C ASP A 105 3.65 -37.19 16.56
N PRO A 106 4.03 -37.24 15.29
CA PRO A 106 4.00 -36.03 14.43
C PRO A 106 2.58 -35.53 14.10
N ALA A 107 1.54 -36.31 14.38
CA ALA A 107 0.15 -35.90 14.19
C ALA A 107 -0.42 -35.11 15.39
N THR A 108 -0.06 -35.51 16.62
CA THR A 108 -0.64 -34.97 17.88
C THR A 108 0.39 -34.30 18.78
N LEU A 109 1.68 -34.46 18.53
CA LEU A 109 2.81 -34.08 19.39
C LEU A 109 2.80 -34.79 20.77
N ASP A 110 2.04 -35.86 20.93
CA ASP A 110 2.08 -36.68 22.13
C ASP A 110 3.44 -37.37 22.28
N VAL A 111 3.97 -37.38 23.50
CA VAL A 111 5.22 -38.08 23.81
C VAL A 111 5.00 -39.60 23.74
N LYS A 112 5.70 -40.27 22.83
CA LYS A 112 5.67 -41.72 22.68
C LYS A 112 6.67 -42.42 23.60
N ALA A 113 7.90 -41.87 23.67
CA ALA A 113 8.97 -42.41 24.47
C ALA A 113 10.01 -41.34 24.84
N ARG A 114 10.78 -41.60 25.87
CA ARG A 114 11.96 -40.80 26.23
C ARG A 114 13.15 -41.76 26.38
N TYR A 115 14.27 -41.41 25.77
CA TYR A 115 15.50 -42.20 25.74
C TYR A 115 16.59 -41.40 26.44
N PRO A 116 16.90 -41.69 27.73
CA PRO A 116 17.98 -41.02 28.44
C PRO A 116 19.32 -41.29 27.79
N VAL A 117 20.12 -40.26 27.55
CA VAL A 117 21.48 -40.36 27.04
C VAL A 117 22.44 -40.25 28.21
N ALA A 118 23.02 -41.36 28.63
CA ALA A 118 23.94 -41.44 29.76
C ALA A 118 25.35 -40.95 29.39
N ALA A 119 25.47 -39.84 28.67
CA ALA A 119 26.73 -39.19 28.36
C ALA A 119 26.97 -38.00 29.29
N GLY A 120 28.23 -37.54 29.39
CA GLY A 120 28.57 -36.34 30.16
C GLY A 120 27.94 -35.05 29.61
N SER A 121 27.46 -35.05 28.37
CA SER A 121 26.75 -33.98 27.72
C SER A 121 25.50 -34.47 26.99
N GLY A 122 24.48 -33.63 26.85
CA GLY A 122 23.26 -33.98 26.15
C GLY A 122 23.43 -34.08 24.62
N PRO A 123 22.46 -34.74 23.93
CA PRO A 123 22.45 -34.83 22.48
C PRO A 123 22.28 -33.47 21.83
N LEU A 124 22.99 -33.23 20.70
CA LEU A 124 22.91 -31.93 20.01
C LEU A 124 22.26 -32.04 18.62
N TYR A 125 22.73 -32.99 17.79
CA TYR A 125 22.16 -33.26 16.46
C TYR A 125 21.52 -34.64 16.48
N VAL A 126 20.43 -34.82 15.74
CA VAL A 126 19.70 -36.07 15.65
C VAL A 126 19.25 -36.33 14.21
N GLU A 127 19.43 -37.57 13.73
CA GLU A 127 18.98 -38.02 12.42
C GLU A 127 18.48 -39.48 12.46
N ALA A 128 17.60 -39.83 11.53
CA ALA A 128 17.10 -41.21 11.39
C ALA A 128 17.66 -41.85 10.12
N ALA A 129 18.40 -42.95 10.26
CA ALA A 129 18.95 -43.69 9.15
C ALA A 129 19.14 -45.18 9.49
N GLY A 130 18.89 -46.06 8.51
CA GLY A 130 19.08 -47.50 8.67
C GLY A 130 18.23 -48.15 9.75
N GLY A 131 17.01 -47.64 9.96
CA GLY A 131 16.08 -48.12 10.97
C GLY A 131 16.43 -47.72 12.40
N LYS A 132 17.44 -46.91 12.62
CA LYS A 132 17.88 -46.39 13.93
C LYS A 132 17.79 -44.87 13.95
N VAL A 133 17.87 -44.32 15.16
CA VAL A 133 18.00 -42.87 15.42
C VAL A 133 19.46 -42.61 15.83
N TRP A 134 20.13 -41.78 15.09
CA TRP A 134 21.52 -41.41 15.34
C TRP A 134 21.56 -40.03 15.97
N PHE A 135 22.45 -39.81 16.91
CA PHE A 135 22.66 -38.53 17.55
C PHE A 135 24.13 -38.29 17.89
N THR A 136 24.53 -37.02 17.91
CA THR A 136 25.85 -36.64 18.39
C THR A 136 25.76 -36.04 19.78
N TYR A 137 26.77 -36.28 20.59
CA TYR A 137 26.93 -35.77 21.94
C TYR A 137 28.35 -35.29 22.15
N GLY A 138 28.62 -34.50 23.19
CA GLY A 138 29.91 -33.91 23.51
C GLY A 138 29.81 -32.40 23.72
N GLU A 139 30.91 -31.80 24.18
CA GLU A 139 30.97 -30.34 24.43
C GLU A 139 31.90 -29.68 23.42
N TRP A 140 31.53 -28.44 23.00
CA TRP A 140 32.38 -27.62 22.14
C TRP A 140 33.65 -27.21 22.88
N GLY A 141 34.84 -27.69 22.42
CA GLY A 141 36.12 -27.33 22.98
C GLY A 141 36.41 -27.93 24.36
N GLY A 142 35.62 -28.93 24.79
CA GLY A 142 35.85 -29.67 26.03
C GLY A 142 36.88 -30.78 25.88
N GLU A 143 37.45 -31.22 27.02
CA GLU A 143 38.34 -32.42 27.11
C GLU A 143 37.54 -33.73 27.01
N THR A 144 36.18 -33.65 27.00
CA THR A 144 35.28 -34.80 26.89
C THR A 144 35.15 -35.22 25.44
N GLU A 145 35.35 -36.49 25.17
CA GLU A 145 35.20 -37.09 23.83
C GLU A 145 33.78 -36.88 23.31
N SER A 146 33.67 -36.22 22.16
CA SER A 146 32.43 -36.15 21.39
C SER A 146 32.36 -37.39 20.49
N ASP A 147 31.18 -37.98 20.34
CA ASP A 147 31.02 -39.20 19.53
C ASP A 147 29.60 -39.30 18.98
N LEU A 148 29.35 -40.34 18.22
CA LEU A 148 28.07 -40.74 17.66
C LEU A 148 27.41 -41.77 18.60
N GLY A 149 26.16 -41.54 18.93
CA GLY A 149 25.31 -42.50 19.61
C GLY A 149 24.19 -42.96 18.68
N SER A 150 23.57 -44.08 19.03
CA SER A 150 22.37 -44.56 18.34
C SER A 150 21.31 -45.04 19.31
N ILE A 151 20.05 -44.99 18.87
CA ILE A 151 18.88 -45.57 19.54
C ILE A 151 18.28 -46.59 18.58
N ASP A 152 18.03 -47.79 19.05
CA ASP A 152 17.24 -48.79 18.36
C ASP A 152 15.77 -48.68 18.85
N PRO A 153 14.88 -48.03 18.07
CA PRO A 153 13.49 -47.81 18.48
C PRO A 153 12.65 -49.13 18.50
N ALA A 154 13.18 -50.21 17.96
CA ALA A 154 12.55 -51.52 17.99
C ALA A 154 12.76 -52.23 19.35
N VAL A 155 13.72 -51.77 20.17
CA VAL A 155 13.94 -52.30 21.51
C VAL A 155 12.91 -51.70 22.47
N ASP A 156 12.08 -52.55 23.07
CA ASP A 156 11.15 -52.15 24.12
C ASP A 156 11.96 -51.70 25.37
N PRO A 157 11.84 -50.43 25.83
CA PRO A 157 12.51 -50.01 27.05
C PRO A 157 12.14 -50.85 28.29
N ALA A 158 10.96 -51.48 28.30
CA ALA A 158 10.51 -52.37 29.38
C ALA A 158 11.19 -53.75 29.36
N SER A 159 11.90 -54.11 28.28
CA SER A 159 12.60 -55.43 28.14
C SER A 159 13.79 -55.58 29.05
N GLY A 160 14.32 -54.51 29.65
CA GLY A 160 15.55 -54.47 30.42
C GLY A 160 16.81 -54.39 29.54
N THR A 161 16.63 -54.28 28.22
CA THR A 161 17.74 -54.01 27.26
C THR A 161 17.78 -52.51 27.03
N ASP A 162 18.94 -51.89 27.16
CA ASP A 162 19.12 -50.45 26.86
C ASP A 162 19.07 -50.25 25.33
N PRO A 163 18.11 -49.48 24.81
CA PRO A 163 18.06 -49.13 23.39
C PRO A 163 19.15 -48.18 22.93
N VAL A 164 19.83 -47.51 23.86
CA VAL A 164 20.84 -46.47 23.60
C VAL A 164 22.24 -47.09 23.55
N SER A 165 23.00 -46.82 22.51
CA SER A 165 24.40 -47.22 22.34
C SER A 165 25.26 -45.99 22.10
N LEU A 166 26.34 -45.84 22.84
CA LEU A 166 27.30 -44.74 22.71
C LEU A 166 28.59 -45.23 22.03
N GLY A 167 29.50 -44.33 21.60
CA GLY A 167 30.79 -44.63 21.01
C GLY A 167 30.68 -45.35 19.68
N GLN A 168 29.79 -44.93 18.81
CA GLN A 168 29.45 -45.60 17.56
C GLN A 168 30.20 -45.06 16.33
N PHE A 169 30.99 -43.99 16.46
CA PHE A 169 31.71 -43.43 15.30
C PHE A 169 32.90 -44.33 14.87
N PRO A 170 33.04 -44.65 13.59
CA PRO A 170 34.01 -45.65 13.17
C PRO A 170 35.49 -45.22 13.23
N LEU A 171 35.79 -43.94 13.51
CA LEU A 171 37.13 -43.38 13.60
C LEU A 171 37.41 -42.89 15.04
N HIS A 172 37.80 -43.81 15.95
CA HIS A 172 38.03 -43.50 17.34
C HIS A 172 39.31 -42.68 17.64
N ASP A 173 40.29 -42.62 16.72
CA ASP A 173 41.57 -41.97 16.95
C ASP A 173 41.61 -40.47 16.50
N HIS A 174 40.55 -39.92 16.00
CA HIS A 174 40.56 -38.57 15.42
C HIS A 174 40.00 -37.48 16.37
N GLY A 175 39.88 -37.76 17.66
CA GLY A 175 39.54 -36.76 18.66
C GLY A 175 38.48 -35.78 18.16
N VAL A 176 37.21 -36.21 18.15
CA VAL A 176 36.09 -35.35 17.78
C VAL A 176 35.99 -34.27 18.88
N THR A 177 36.42 -33.04 18.57
CA THR A 177 36.52 -31.94 19.57
C THR A 177 35.22 -31.18 19.77
N GLY A 178 34.10 -31.70 19.25
CA GLY A 178 32.76 -31.14 19.40
C GLY A 178 31.70 -32.00 18.70
N PRO A 179 30.42 -31.87 19.02
CA PRO A 179 29.38 -32.67 18.40
C PRO A 179 29.29 -32.36 16.90
N ALA A 180 29.33 -33.42 16.10
CA ALA A 180 29.27 -33.35 14.64
C ALA A 180 27.84 -33.09 14.18
N ILE A 181 27.66 -32.32 13.11
CA ILE A 181 26.38 -32.13 12.40
C ILE A 181 26.09 -33.44 11.67
N LEU A 182 24.83 -33.86 11.68
CA LEU A 182 24.33 -35.04 10.98
C LEU A 182 23.35 -34.62 9.89
N ASP A 183 23.33 -35.39 8.81
CA ASP A 183 22.27 -35.31 7.81
C ASP A 183 22.07 -36.67 7.14
N ALA A 184 20.82 -36.98 6.77
CA ALA A 184 20.44 -38.21 6.07
C ALA A 184 19.43 -37.87 4.96
N ASP A 185 19.61 -38.54 3.81
CA ASP A 185 18.65 -38.41 2.70
C ASP A 185 17.69 -39.61 2.66
N PRO A 186 16.36 -39.38 2.75
CA PRO A 186 15.37 -40.45 2.69
C PRO A 186 15.45 -41.33 1.43
N SER A 187 16.02 -40.83 0.33
CA SER A 187 16.22 -41.64 -0.89
C SER A 187 17.34 -42.65 -0.79
N THR A 188 18.19 -42.56 0.25
CA THR A 188 19.32 -43.43 0.50
C THR A 188 19.34 -43.93 1.93
N PRO A 189 18.34 -44.73 2.32
CA PRO A 189 18.22 -45.23 3.68
C PRO A 189 19.50 -45.96 4.10
N GLY A 190 20.00 -45.68 5.29
CA GLY A 190 21.21 -46.28 5.83
C GLY A 190 22.51 -45.56 5.51
N LEU A 191 22.49 -44.40 4.84
CA LEU A 191 23.65 -43.51 4.75
C LEU A 191 23.46 -42.30 5.67
N LEU A 192 24.55 -41.91 6.34
CA LEU A 192 24.62 -40.77 7.22
C LEU A 192 25.80 -39.89 6.85
N ALA A 193 25.56 -38.63 6.53
CA ALA A 193 26.62 -37.62 6.42
C ALA A 193 26.96 -37.08 7.81
N VAL A 194 28.26 -36.92 8.07
CA VAL A 194 28.78 -36.44 9.35
C VAL A 194 29.74 -35.29 9.08
N GLY A 195 29.44 -34.14 9.63
CA GLY A 195 30.24 -32.93 9.48
C GLY A 195 30.70 -32.39 10.81
N GLN A 196 32.00 -32.34 11.08
CA GLN A 196 32.53 -31.76 12.28
C GLN A 196 33.27 -30.46 12.00
N ARG A 197 32.90 -29.42 12.74
CA ARG A 197 33.58 -28.14 12.77
C ARG A 197 34.47 -28.05 14.02
N ASP A 198 35.76 -27.80 13.82
CA ASP A 198 36.59 -27.32 14.90
C ASP A 198 36.87 -25.82 14.74
N PHE A 199 36.58 -25.05 15.78
CA PHE A 199 36.77 -23.59 15.79
C PHE A 199 38.21 -23.18 16.08
N TYR A 200 39.00 -24.06 16.66
CA TYR A 200 40.36 -23.78 17.15
C TYR A 200 41.44 -24.40 16.30
N ASP A 201 41.17 -25.55 15.67
CA ASP A 201 42.12 -26.28 14.85
C ASP A 201 41.47 -26.77 13.55
N SER A 202 41.76 -26.07 12.45
CA SER A 202 41.27 -26.46 11.12
C SER A 202 41.75 -27.82 10.65
N ALA A 203 42.82 -28.36 11.27
CA ALA A 203 43.32 -29.71 10.98
C ALA A 203 42.42 -30.83 11.55
N LYS A 204 41.53 -30.47 12.49
CA LYS A 204 40.59 -31.41 13.12
C LYS A 204 39.18 -31.37 12.54
N GLN A 205 38.94 -30.59 11.50
CA GLN A 205 37.63 -30.62 10.78
C GLN A 205 37.48 -31.98 10.09
N LEU A 206 36.28 -32.54 10.15
CA LEU A 206 35.95 -33.83 9.54
C LEU A 206 34.73 -33.71 8.65
N LEU A 207 34.81 -34.30 7.47
CA LEU A 207 33.65 -34.62 6.63
C LEU A 207 33.70 -36.13 6.40
N ALA A 208 32.61 -36.82 6.69
CA ALA A 208 32.50 -38.26 6.51
C ALA A 208 31.13 -38.68 5.97
N VAL A 209 31.07 -39.81 5.31
CA VAL A 209 29.86 -40.56 5.01
C VAL A 209 29.99 -41.94 5.65
N VAL A 210 28.98 -42.33 6.40
CA VAL A 210 28.94 -43.55 7.18
C VAL A 210 27.77 -44.41 6.69
N ASP A 211 28.00 -45.67 6.39
CA ASP A 211 26.96 -46.67 6.15
C ASP A 211 26.50 -47.23 7.50
N VAL A 212 25.25 -46.98 7.84
CA VAL A 212 24.63 -47.38 9.11
C VAL A 212 23.52 -48.42 8.90
N SER A 213 23.43 -49.00 7.72
CA SER A 213 22.45 -50.06 7.39
C SER A 213 22.76 -51.42 8.03
N GLY A 214 24.00 -51.59 8.47
CA GLY A 214 24.48 -52.83 9.11
C GLY A 214 24.38 -52.79 10.64
N PRO A 215 24.81 -53.89 11.31
CA PRO A 215 24.79 -53.98 12.77
C PRO A 215 25.77 -53.02 13.45
N ALA A 216 26.81 -52.59 12.76
CA ALA A 216 27.78 -51.59 13.19
C ALA A 216 28.05 -50.59 12.07
N PRO A 217 28.23 -49.31 12.39
CA PRO A 217 28.54 -48.27 11.42
C PRO A 217 29.85 -48.56 10.67
N ARG A 218 29.87 -48.29 9.37
CA ARG A 218 31.03 -48.50 8.51
C ARG A 218 31.36 -47.22 7.74
N LEU A 219 32.62 -46.80 7.76
CA LEU A 219 33.06 -45.64 7.02
C LEU A 219 33.00 -45.91 5.51
N VAL A 220 32.32 -45.04 4.76
CA VAL A 220 32.24 -45.08 3.30
C VAL A 220 33.30 -44.14 2.70
N ALA A 221 33.39 -42.92 3.23
CA ALA A 221 34.43 -41.97 2.85
C ALA A 221 34.70 -41.01 4.02
N SER A 222 35.92 -40.51 4.13
CA SER A 222 36.25 -39.47 5.10
C SER A 222 37.38 -38.58 4.58
N GLN A 223 37.32 -37.33 5.04
CA GLN A 223 38.40 -36.37 4.86
C GLN A 223 38.53 -35.57 6.15
N SER A 224 39.76 -35.60 6.73
CA SER A 224 40.10 -34.79 7.89
C SER A 224 41.18 -33.78 7.52
N GLY A 225 41.11 -32.60 8.09
CA GLY A 225 42.11 -31.54 7.98
C GLY A 225 42.24 -30.84 6.63
N GLY A 226 42.70 -29.59 6.69
CA GLY A 226 43.05 -28.76 5.56
C GLY A 226 42.20 -27.50 5.43
N PRO A 227 42.75 -26.41 4.85
CA PRO A 227 42.05 -25.11 4.76
C PRO A 227 40.87 -25.08 3.78
N THR A 228 40.54 -26.21 3.16
CA THR A 228 39.54 -26.29 2.09
C THR A 228 38.19 -26.84 2.52
N VAL A 229 38.07 -27.44 3.70
CA VAL A 229 36.82 -28.00 4.23
C VAL A 229 36.37 -27.19 5.45
N TYR A 230 35.55 -26.18 5.24
CA TYR A 230 34.95 -25.43 6.32
C TYR A 230 33.56 -26.04 6.60
N VAL A 231 33.49 -26.94 7.58
CA VAL A 231 32.26 -27.70 7.87
C VAL A 231 31.45 -26.96 8.95
N ASN A 232 30.62 -26.04 8.56
CA ASN A 232 29.62 -25.43 9.43
C ASN A 232 28.20 -25.93 9.11
N ASP A 233 28.06 -26.83 8.15
CA ASP A 233 26.87 -27.51 7.72
C ASP A 233 27.22 -28.75 6.88
N VAL A 234 26.29 -29.69 6.78
CA VAL A 234 26.47 -30.88 5.93
C VAL A 234 25.12 -31.35 5.44
N ASP A 235 25.02 -31.66 4.14
CA ASP A 235 23.82 -32.25 3.55
C ASP A 235 24.23 -33.46 2.68
N LEU A 236 23.57 -34.59 2.87
CA LEU A 236 23.69 -35.75 1.96
C LEU A 236 22.81 -35.46 0.72
N LEU A 237 23.43 -35.46 -0.46
CA LEU A 237 22.70 -35.16 -1.67
C LEU A 237 21.81 -36.32 -2.12
N PRO A 238 20.63 -36.03 -2.73
CA PRO A 238 19.72 -37.05 -3.24
C PRO A 238 20.41 -38.10 -4.11
N GLY A 239 20.18 -39.40 -3.81
CA GLY A 239 20.82 -40.52 -4.44
C GLY A 239 22.15 -40.93 -3.82
N GLY A 240 22.58 -40.32 -2.71
CA GLY A 240 23.67 -40.78 -1.84
C GLY A 240 25.05 -40.92 -2.52
N SER A 241 25.31 -40.15 -3.57
CA SER A 241 26.58 -40.20 -4.30
C SER A 241 27.47 -38.97 -4.07
N ALA A 242 26.98 -38.00 -3.30
CA ALA A 242 27.68 -36.77 -3.01
C ALA A 242 27.17 -36.12 -1.72
N VAL A 243 27.95 -35.22 -1.16
CA VAL A 243 27.59 -34.38 -0.01
C VAL A 243 27.85 -32.89 -0.33
N LEU A 244 27.07 -32.01 0.28
CA LEU A 244 27.39 -30.60 0.37
C LEU A 244 28.06 -30.34 1.71
N GLY A 245 29.31 -29.91 1.69
CA GLY A 245 30.08 -29.61 2.90
C GLY A 245 30.21 -28.12 3.12
N GLY A 246 29.89 -27.67 4.35
CA GLY A 246 29.99 -26.27 4.76
C GLY A 246 29.08 -25.34 3.98
N ALA A 247 27.91 -25.80 3.57
CA ALA A 247 26.93 -25.03 2.77
C ALA A 247 27.50 -24.45 1.46
N THR A 248 28.71 -24.85 1.06
CA THR A 248 29.45 -24.16 0.00
C THR A 248 29.98 -25.09 -1.07
N LYS A 249 30.47 -26.27 -0.70
CA LYS A 249 31.19 -27.16 -1.61
C LYS A 249 30.50 -28.51 -1.78
N ARG A 250 30.30 -28.90 -3.01
CA ARG A 250 29.76 -30.21 -3.37
C ARG A 250 30.91 -31.20 -3.62
N TYR A 251 30.90 -32.31 -2.91
CA TYR A 251 31.85 -33.37 -3.03
C TYR A 251 31.18 -34.67 -3.48
N ALA A 252 31.66 -35.27 -4.57
CA ALA A 252 31.42 -36.68 -4.84
C ALA A 252 32.37 -37.52 -3.99
N TYR A 253 31.97 -38.74 -3.64
CA TYR A 253 32.83 -39.67 -2.93
C TYR A 253 32.86 -41.05 -3.58
N ALA A 254 34.04 -41.62 -3.65
CA ALA A 254 34.30 -42.98 -4.13
C ALA A 254 35.58 -43.48 -3.50
N ASP A 255 35.70 -44.78 -3.30
CA ASP A 255 36.90 -45.47 -2.82
C ASP A 255 37.48 -44.85 -1.52
N GLY A 256 36.62 -44.39 -0.63
CA GLY A 256 37.01 -43.82 0.66
C GLY A 256 37.40 -42.34 0.63
N ALA A 257 37.38 -41.67 -0.53
CA ALA A 257 37.85 -40.30 -0.71
C ALA A 257 36.78 -39.37 -1.28
N PHE A 258 36.91 -38.06 -0.98
CA PHE A 258 36.08 -36.99 -1.51
C PHE A 258 36.76 -36.27 -2.68
N THR A 259 35.97 -35.90 -3.69
CA THR A 259 36.41 -35.09 -4.83
C THR A 259 35.46 -33.91 -5.00
N GLU A 260 35.97 -32.67 -4.93
CA GLU A 260 35.15 -31.46 -5.15
C GLU A 260 34.63 -31.44 -6.61
N THR A 261 33.31 -31.33 -6.78
CA THR A 261 32.66 -31.35 -8.09
C THR A 261 32.03 -30.02 -8.46
N ALA A 262 31.68 -29.19 -7.45
CA ALA A 262 31.12 -27.86 -7.64
C ALA A 262 31.33 -27.00 -6.38
N SER A 263 31.24 -25.68 -6.55
CA SER A 263 31.18 -24.76 -5.42
C SER A 263 30.14 -23.68 -5.63
N TYR A 264 29.49 -23.30 -4.54
CA TYR A 264 28.52 -22.21 -4.45
C TYR A 264 29.17 -20.99 -3.77
N PRO A 265 28.61 -19.79 -3.88
CA PRO A 265 29.02 -18.66 -3.05
C PRO A 265 29.03 -19.03 -1.55
N TYR A 266 29.88 -18.36 -0.77
CA TYR A 266 29.96 -18.63 0.66
C TYR A 266 28.60 -18.41 1.37
N GLY A 267 28.17 -19.42 2.13
CA GLY A 267 26.95 -19.44 2.94
C GLY A 267 27.23 -20.04 4.32
N GLN A 268 26.30 -19.82 5.26
CA GLN A 268 26.42 -20.33 6.63
C GLN A 268 25.73 -21.67 6.81
N ARG A 269 24.54 -21.81 6.23
CA ARG A 269 23.71 -23.01 6.26
C ARG A 269 23.10 -23.24 4.89
N ALA A 270 22.77 -24.46 4.62
CA ALA A 270 22.05 -24.85 3.42
C ALA A 270 20.98 -25.91 3.75
N ASP A 271 20.17 -26.21 2.77
CA ASP A 271 19.36 -27.43 2.70
C ASP A 271 19.17 -27.80 1.23
N VAL A 272 19.14 -29.09 0.94
CA VAL A 272 19.10 -29.61 -0.42
C VAL A 272 17.75 -30.28 -0.70
N ALA A 273 17.04 -29.76 -1.68
CA ALA A 273 15.77 -30.35 -2.11
C ALA A 273 15.95 -31.73 -2.78
N PRO A 274 14.90 -32.60 -2.79
CA PRO A 274 14.96 -33.89 -3.48
C PRO A 274 15.28 -33.82 -4.98
N ASN A 275 15.05 -32.67 -5.63
CA ASN A 275 15.42 -32.40 -7.02
C ASN A 275 16.85 -31.82 -7.17
N GLY A 276 17.62 -31.74 -6.08
CA GLY A 276 18.97 -31.26 -6.03
C GLY A 276 19.17 -29.74 -6.01
N LEU A 277 18.08 -28.95 -5.91
CA LEU A 277 18.22 -27.51 -5.69
C LEU A 277 18.78 -27.24 -4.29
N VAL A 278 19.74 -26.31 -4.21
CA VAL A 278 20.38 -25.91 -2.96
C VAL A 278 19.80 -24.56 -2.51
N ALA A 279 19.20 -24.52 -1.34
CA ALA A 279 18.87 -23.28 -0.66
C ALA A 279 19.98 -22.93 0.32
N GLN A 280 20.45 -21.71 0.32
CA GLN A 280 21.59 -21.28 1.13
C GLN A 280 21.29 -19.99 1.87
N VAL A 281 21.58 -19.97 3.16
CA VAL A 281 21.59 -18.75 3.99
C VAL A 281 22.91 -18.02 3.74
N GLY A 282 22.85 -16.75 3.44
CA GLY A 282 24.01 -15.90 3.22
C GLY A 282 24.88 -15.73 4.47
N PRO A 283 26.12 -15.22 4.33
CA PRO A 283 27.00 -14.94 5.47
C PRO A 283 26.41 -13.83 6.36
N VAL A 284 26.91 -13.75 7.59
CA VAL A 284 26.53 -12.69 8.55
C VAL A 284 26.66 -11.31 7.91
N GLY A 285 25.57 -10.53 7.96
CA GLY A 285 25.51 -9.19 7.35
C GLY A 285 25.09 -9.18 5.88
N ASP A 286 24.93 -10.34 5.26
CA ASP A 286 24.37 -10.49 3.91
C ASP A 286 22.98 -11.13 4.01
N TYR A 287 22.03 -10.35 4.44
CA TYR A 287 20.64 -10.74 4.74
C TYR A 287 19.89 -11.26 3.51
N ARG A 288 20.23 -12.49 3.09
CA ARG A 288 19.58 -13.15 1.95
C ARG A 288 19.54 -14.67 2.08
N VAL A 289 18.50 -15.25 1.48
CA VAL A 289 18.43 -16.67 1.15
C VAL A 289 18.50 -16.79 -0.36
N SER A 290 19.43 -17.61 -0.87
CA SER A 290 19.64 -17.82 -2.29
C SER A 290 19.40 -19.28 -2.68
N VAL A 291 18.77 -19.51 -3.82
CA VAL A 291 18.49 -20.84 -4.36
C VAL A 291 19.31 -21.05 -5.63
N TYR A 292 19.99 -22.17 -5.70
CA TYR A 292 20.90 -22.55 -6.79
C TYR A 292 20.45 -23.86 -7.45
N ARG A 293 20.70 -23.99 -8.75
CA ARG A 293 20.62 -25.29 -9.43
C ARG A 293 21.83 -26.13 -9.11
N PRO A 294 21.72 -27.47 -9.20
CA PRO A 294 22.84 -28.37 -8.94
C PRO A 294 24.08 -27.98 -9.74
N GLY A 295 25.18 -27.68 -9.04
CA GLY A 295 26.46 -27.32 -9.65
C GLY A 295 26.57 -25.92 -10.25
N GLU A 296 25.52 -25.06 -10.15
CA GLU A 296 25.56 -23.70 -10.65
C GLU A 296 25.86 -22.71 -9.51
N SER A 297 26.82 -21.80 -9.70
CA SER A 297 27.16 -20.75 -8.72
C SER A 297 26.26 -19.50 -8.84
N LYS A 298 25.39 -19.43 -9.86
CA LYS A 298 24.47 -18.33 -10.07
C LYS A 298 23.11 -18.69 -9.51
N ALA A 299 22.62 -17.87 -8.56
CA ALA A 299 21.30 -18.08 -7.97
C ALA A 299 20.17 -17.96 -9.00
N VAL A 300 19.24 -18.90 -8.96
CA VAL A 300 17.95 -18.84 -9.68
C VAL A 300 17.05 -17.81 -9.03
N ARG A 301 17.03 -17.82 -7.70
CA ARG A 301 16.19 -16.97 -6.86
C ARG A 301 16.96 -16.44 -5.66
N THR A 302 16.64 -15.22 -5.24
CA THR A 302 17.16 -14.64 -4.01
C THR A 302 16.03 -13.95 -3.27
N TYR A 303 15.97 -14.15 -1.96
CA TYR A 303 15.05 -13.51 -1.04
C TYR A 303 15.85 -12.62 -0.10
N ALA A 304 15.48 -11.35 0.00
CA ALA A 304 16.10 -10.38 0.91
C ALA A 304 15.50 -10.55 2.31
N LEU A 305 16.06 -11.47 3.11
CA LEU A 305 15.65 -11.74 4.48
C LEU A 305 16.82 -12.32 5.29
N ASP A 306 16.84 -11.99 6.58
CA ASP A 306 17.85 -12.45 7.55
C ASP A 306 17.38 -13.77 8.16
N ALA A 307 17.75 -14.88 7.53
CA ALA A 307 17.41 -16.21 7.99
C ALA A 307 18.54 -16.81 8.82
N SER A 308 18.16 -17.51 9.89
CA SER A 308 19.06 -18.36 10.68
C SER A 308 19.11 -19.79 10.14
N GLN A 309 18.04 -20.26 9.51
CA GLN A 309 17.87 -21.62 9.02
C GLN A 309 16.89 -21.66 7.85
N VAL A 310 17.04 -22.66 6.98
CA VAL A 310 16.13 -22.98 5.88
C VAL A 310 15.83 -24.48 5.85
N ALA A 311 14.65 -24.86 5.35
CA ALA A 311 14.29 -26.25 5.10
C ALA A 311 13.33 -26.36 3.90
N TRP A 312 13.59 -27.29 2.99
CA TRP A 312 12.73 -27.57 1.84
C TRP A 312 11.49 -28.37 2.22
N ALA A 313 10.39 -28.07 1.54
CA ALA A 313 9.32 -29.05 1.45
C ALA A 313 9.82 -30.27 0.64
N PRO A 314 9.52 -31.52 1.05
CA PRO A 314 9.96 -32.73 0.34
C PRO A 314 9.51 -32.83 -1.12
N ASP A 315 8.49 -32.07 -1.53
CA ASP A 315 8.03 -31.93 -2.92
C ASP A 315 8.73 -30.79 -3.69
N ALA A 316 9.67 -30.10 -3.06
CA ALA A 316 10.36 -28.91 -3.56
C ALA A 316 9.44 -27.73 -3.96
N SER A 317 8.17 -27.74 -3.55
CA SER A 317 7.19 -26.72 -3.92
C SER A 317 7.44 -25.37 -3.23
N ARG A 318 8.06 -25.40 -2.06
CA ARG A 318 8.36 -24.23 -1.22
C ARG A 318 9.56 -24.45 -0.32
N LEU A 319 10.07 -23.35 0.19
CA LEU A 319 11.15 -23.31 1.15
C LEU A 319 10.64 -22.61 2.41
N PHE A 320 10.98 -23.15 3.56
CA PHE A 320 10.72 -22.55 4.87
C PHE A 320 11.99 -21.88 5.36
N ALA A 321 11.86 -20.74 6.02
CA ALA A 321 12.97 -20.00 6.59
C ALA A 321 12.63 -19.50 7.98
N LEU A 322 13.52 -19.67 8.94
CA LEU A 322 13.45 -19.00 10.24
C LEU A 322 14.17 -17.66 10.13
N VAL A 323 13.45 -16.58 10.34
CA VAL A 323 13.95 -15.21 10.17
C VAL A 323 14.08 -14.57 11.54
N SER A 324 15.31 -14.18 11.88
CA SER A 324 15.63 -13.58 13.17
C SER A 324 15.02 -12.20 13.33
N GLY A 325 14.52 -11.92 14.53
CA GLY A 325 13.88 -10.64 14.87
C GLY A 325 13.95 -10.33 16.37
N PRO A 326 13.54 -9.11 16.77
CA PRO A 326 13.61 -8.68 18.18
C PRO A 326 12.79 -9.54 19.17
N GLY A 327 11.82 -10.32 18.67
CA GLY A 327 10.96 -11.20 19.50
C GLY A 327 11.29 -12.68 19.40
N GLY A 328 12.39 -13.05 18.72
CA GLY A 328 12.76 -14.41 18.38
C GLY A 328 12.70 -14.68 16.88
N ASP A 329 12.83 -15.94 16.51
CA ASP A 329 12.81 -16.36 15.11
C ASP A 329 11.37 -16.58 14.63
N THR A 330 11.05 -16.05 13.46
CA THR A 330 9.73 -16.15 12.85
C THR A 330 9.76 -17.02 11.60
N LEU A 331 8.86 -18.00 11.49
CA LEU A 331 8.72 -18.84 10.30
C LEU A 331 8.20 -18.02 9.12
N ARG A 332 8.91 -18.10 7.99
CA ARG A 332 8.54 -17.54 6.69
C ARG A 332 8.41 -18.63 5.65
N VAL A 333 7.33 -18.57 4.87
CA VAL A 333 7.11 -19.50 3.76
C VAL A 333 7.51 -18.82 2.45
N LEU A 334 8.49 -19.36 1.76
CA LEU A 334 9.02 -18.83 0.51
C LEU A 334 8.47 -19.67 -0.66
N THR A 335 7.61 -19.04 -1.46
CA THR A 335 6.94 -19.72 -2.57
C THR A 335 7.69 -19.62 -3.88
N ASN A 336 7.54 -20.63 -4.75
CA ASN A 336 8.21 -20.71 -6.06
C ASN A 336 9.75 -20.54 -5.98
N PRO A 337 10.44 -21.23 -5.10
CA PRO A 337 11.87 -21.04 -4.88
C PRO A 337 12.72 -21.44 -6.09
N ALA A 338 12.23 -22.34 -6.94
CA ALA A 338 12.87 -22.77 -8.17
C ALA A 338 12.73 -21.80 -9.35
N LEU A 339 11.86 -20.76 -9.23
CA LEU A 339 11.55 -19.87 -10.34
C LEU A 339 12.30 -18.54 -10.24
N SER A 340 12.90 -18.11 -11.33
CA SER A 340 13.48 -16.78 -11.47
C SER A 340 12.39 -15.70 -11.49
N VAL A 341 12.68 -14.53 -10.92
CA VAL A 341 11.76 -13.38 -10.90
C VAL A 341 12.16 -12.38 -11.96
N PRO A 342 11.37 -12.20 -13.03
CA PRO A 342 11.63 -11.17 -14.01
C PRO A 342 11.35 -9.77 -13.43
N ALA A 343 12.24 -8.82 -13.70
CA ALA A 343 12.01 -7.40 -13.47
C ALA A 343 11.74 -6.71 -14.81
N ILE A 344 10.59 -6.04 -14.92
CA ILE A 344 10.17 -5.31 -16.12
C ILE A 344 10.31 -3.81 -15.86
N THR A 345 10.93 -3.09 -16.78
CA THR A 345 10.88 -1.63 -16.81
C THR A 345 9.99 -1.18 -17.96
N VAL A 346 9.20 -0.12 -17.76
CA VAL A 346 8.38 0.51 -18.81
C VAL A 346 8.77 1.98 -18.86
N ASN A 347 9.17 2.46 -20.02
CA ASN A 347 9.58 3.84 -20.24
C ASN A 347 8.69 4.45 -21.33
N ALA A 348 7.73 5.24 -20.91
CA ALA A 348 6.87 6.03 -21.77
C ALA A 348 7.29 7.51 -21.71
N PRO A 349 7.08 8.32 -22.76
CA PRO A 349 7.34 9.75 -22.67
C PRO A 349 6.46 10.40 -21.60
N SER A 350 7.00 11.35 -20.84
CA SER A 350 6.24 12.05 -19.79
C SER A 350 5.00 12.78 -20.33
N THR A 351 5.06 13.23 -21.59
CA THR A 351 3.97 13.93 -22.30
C THR A 351 3.82 13.43 -23.73
N ALA A 352 2.61 13.48 -24.24
CA ALA A 352 2.32 13.19 -25.65
C ALA A 352 1.17 14.05 -26.19
N THR A 353 1.09 14.17 -27.51
CA THR A 353 -0.03 14.83 -28.19
C THR A 353 -1.11 13.81 -28.50
N ARG A 354 -2.37 14.10 -28.15
CA ARG A 354 -3.52 13.24 -28.47
C ARG A 354 -3.60 12.95 -29.96
N ALA A 355 -3.96 11.71 -30.32
CA ALA A 355 -4.07 11.22 -31.70
C ALA A 355 -2.77 11.37 -32.54
N LYS A 356 -1.62 11.39 -31.88
CA LYS A 356 -0.31 11.26 -32.52
C LYS A 356 0.40 10.02 -31.98
N PRO A 357 1.20 9.34 -32.80
CA PRO A 357 1.93 8.15 -32.36
C PRO A 357 2.98 8.52 -31.30
N LEU A 358 3.13 7.63 -30.32
CA LEU A 358 4.21 7.65 -29.34
C LEU A 358 4.83 6.26 -29.25
N THR A 359 6.07 6.20 -28.80
CA THR A 359 6.79 4.95 -28.56
C THR A 359 6.95 4.73 -27.07
N VAL A 360 6.63 3.53 -26.62
CA VAL A 360 6.94 3.01 -25.29
C VAL A 360 8.00 1.94 -25.43
N SER A 361 9.02 1.98 -24.59
CA SER A 361 10.13 1.03 -24.58
C SER A 361 10.37 0.50 -23.17
N GLY A 362 11.16 -0.55 -23.05
CA GLY A 362 11.54 -1.09 -21.77
C GLY A 362 12.51 -2.24 -21.87
N LYS A 363 12.78 -2.82 -20.72
CA LYS A 363 13.67 -3.98 -20.60
C LYS A 363 13.12 -4.98 -19.61
N VAL A 364 13.28 -6.25 -19.91
CA VAL A 364 13.07 -7.35 -18.98
C VAL A 364 14.44 -7.90 -18.57
N THR A 365 14.66 -8.04 -17.28
CA THR A 365 15.84 -8.68 -16.71
C THR A 365 15.43 -9.79 -15.76
N ALA A 366 16.17 -10.88 -15.73
CA ALA A 366 15.96 -12.00 -14.81
C ALA A 366 17.29 -12.70 -14.53
N THR A 367 17.38 -13.43 -13.42
CA THR A 367 18.59 -14.23 -13.09
C THR A 367 18.77 -15.39 -14.07
N VAL A 368 17.69 -16.08 -14.40
CA VAL A 368 17.60 -16.98 -15.54
C VAL A 368 17.09 -16.18 -16.73
N LYS A 369 17.72 -16.31 -17.88
CA LYS A 369 17.35 -15.53 -19.06
C LYS A 369 16.00 -16.00 -19.63
N LEU A 370 15.10 -15.08 -19.98
CA LEU A 370 13.83 -15.43 -20.61
C LEU A 370 14.05 -16.21 -21.93
N PRO A 371 13.11 -17.09 -22.28
CA PRO A 371 13.20 -17.82 -23.55
C PRO A 371 13.17 -16.85 -24.74
N ALA A 372 13.84 -17.24 -25.82
CA ALA A 372 13.85 -16.43 -27.04
C ALA A 372 12.43 -16.23 -27.58
N GLY A 373 12.07 -14.97 -27.87
CA GLY A 373 10.74 -14.66 -28.40
C GLY A 373 9.64 -14.55 -27.35
N ALA A 374 9.99 -14.48 -26.04
CA ALA A 374 9.01 -14.28 -24.97
C ALA A 374 8.05 -13.11 -25.27
N GLN A 375 6.76 -13.34 -25.07
CA GLN A 375 5.71 -12.37 -25.39
C GLN A 375 5.27 -11.62 -24.13
N LEU A 376 5.16 -10.31 -24.24
CA LEU A 376 4.59 -9.44 -23.20
C LEU A 376 3.20 -8.97 -23.62
N LYS A 377 2.25 -9.09 -22.71
CA LYS A 377 0.92 -8.50 -22.87
C LYS A 377 0.99 -7.01 -22.56
N VAL A 378 0.43 -6.18 -23.42
CA VAL A 378 0.34 -4.73 -23.24
C VAL A 378 -1.10 -4.32 -23.02
N THR A 379 -1.35 -3.54 -21.95
CA THR A 379 -2.67 -3.00 -21.65
C THR A 379 -2.58 -1.48 -21.49
N ARG A 380 -3.41 -0.75 -22.24
CA ARG A 380 -3.56 0.70 -22.09
C ARG A 380 -4.81 1.02 -21.29
N THR A 381 -4.69 1.83 -20.25
CA THR A 381 -5.81 2.36 -19.46
C THR A 381 -5.89 3.87 -19.66
N ASP A 382 -7.06 4.38 -20.00
CA ASP A 382 -7.34 5.79 -20.21
C ASP A 382 -8.81 6.13 -19.91
N MET A 383 -9.24 7.37 -20.15
CA MET A 383 -10.61 7.82 -19.86
C MET A 383 -11.69 7.10 -20.70
N GLU A 384 -11.34 6.59 -21.87
CA GLU A 384 -12.26 5.84 -22.74
C GLU A 384 -12.27 4.34 -22.41
N TYR A 385 -11.15 3.85 -21.88
CA TYR A 385 -10.96 2.46 -21.48
C TYR A 385 -10.49 2.37 -20.02
N PRO A 386 -11.34 2.70 -19.04
CA PRO A 386 -10.95 2.73 -17.62
C PRO A 386 -10.60 1.33 -17.06
N ASN A 387 -11.12 0.27 -17.67
CA ASN A 387 -10.83 -1.12 -17.33
C ASN A 387 -9.72 -1.75 -18.19
N GLY A 388 -9.07 -0.95 -19.02
CA GLY A 388 -7.97 -1.38 -19.89
C GLY A 388 -8.41 -1.82 -21.30
N LYS A 389 -7.59 -1.46 -22.27
CA LYS A 389 -7.64 -1.92 -23.66
C LYS A 389 -6.38 -2.72 -23.94
N THR A 390 -6.53 -3.99 -24.32
CA THR A 390 -5.41 -4.80 -24.77
C THR A 390 -4.88 -4.28 -26.10
N LEU A 391 -3.59 -4.03 -26.17
CA LEU A 391 -2.84 -3.72 -27.39
C LEU A 391 -2.17 -4.99 -27.93
N PRO A 392 -1.63 -4.97 -29.16
CA PRO A 392 -0.84 -6.08 -29.67
C PRO A 392 0.28 -6.46 -28.70
N ALA A 393 0.51 -7.77 -28.54
CA ALA A 393 1.61 -8.26 -27.73
C ALA A 393 2.96 -7.84 -28.32
N VAL A 394 3.96 -7.68 -27.47
CA VAL A 394 5.30 -7.29 -27.90
C VAL A 394 6.31 -8.38 -27.54
N THR A 395 7.21 -8.67 -28.48
CA THR A 395 8.25 -9.67 -28.32
C THR A 395 9.48 -9.09 -27.64
N VAL A 396 10.01 -9.80 -26.64
CA VAL A 396 11.29 -9.46 -25.99
C VAL A 396 12.44 -9.84 -26.91
N LYS A 397 13.35 -8.90 -27.16
CA LYS A 397 14.57 -9.14 -27.96
C LYS A 397 15.61 -9.93 -27.18
N ALA A 398 16.62 -10.42 -27.86
CA ALA A 398 17.70 -11.22 -27.25
C ALA A 398 18.47 -10.51 -26.14
N ASP A 399 18.54 -9.17 -26.14
CA ASP A 399 19.16 -8.32 -25.12
C ASP A 399 18.22 -7.95 -23.97
N GLY A 400 17.00 -8.48 -23.98
CA GLY A 400 15.94 -8.21 -22.99
C GLY A 400 15.14 -6.94 -23.28
N THR A 401 15.46 -6.16 -24.31
CA THR A 401 14.72 -4.94 -24.65
C THR A 401 13.44 -5.22 -25.40
N TYR A 402 12.47 -4.31 -25.29
CA TYR A 402 11.23 -4.33 -26.07
C TYR A 402 10.77 -2.91 -26.39
N SER A 403 9.96 -2.75 -27.44
CA SER A 403 9.33 -1.47 -27.76
C SER A 403 8.07 -1.68 -28.58
N PHE A 404 7.10 -0.79 -28.42
CA PHE A 404 5.88 -0.73 -29.21
C PHE A 404 5.44 0.71 -29.45
N CYS A 405 4.64 0.90 -30.49
CA CYS A 405 4.02 2.18 -30.81
C CYS A 405 2.53 2.14 -30.50
N ASP A 406 1.99 3.25 -29.99
CA ASP A 406 0.54 3.45 -29.83
C ASP A 406 0.15 4.87 -30.23
N THR A 407 -1.14 5.04 -30.57
CA THR A 407 -1.72 6.35 -30.92
C THR A 407 -2.96 6.56 -30.04
N PRO A 408 -2.80 7.14 -28.83
CA PRO A 408 -3.90 7.31 -27.89
C PRO A 408 -4.92 8.33 -28.42
N SER A 409 -6.16 7.89 -28.62
CA SER A 409 -7.31 8.73 -28.99
C SER A 409 -7.81 9.57 -27.82
N SER A 410 -7.58 9.10 -26.60
CA SER A 410 -7.94 9.75 -25.34
C SER A 410 -6.80 10.61 -24.80
N GLY A 411 -7.12 11.82 -24.37
CA GLY A 411 -6.22 12.68 -23.62
C GLY A 411 -6.40 12.52 -22.10
N GLY A 412 -5.56 13.18 -21.35
CA GLY A 412 -5.46 13.01 -19.88
C GLY A 412 -4.34 12.03 -19.52
N THR A 413 -4.44 11.42 -18.37
CA THR A 413 -3.47 10.39 -17.98
C THR A 413 -3.77 9.10 -18.74
N VAL A 414 -2.79 8.61 -19.47
CA VAL A 414 -2.79 7.30 -20.13
C VAL A 414 -1.75 6.43 -19.45
N THR A 415 -2.13 5.24 -19.03
CA THR A 415 -1.24 4.28 -18.36
C THR A 415 -0.99 3.10 -19.29
N TYR A 416 0.27 2.74 -19.50
CA TYR A 416 0.67 1.52 -20.20
C TYR A 416 1.18 0.51 -19.18
N GLN A 417 0.49 -0.61 -19.06
CA GLN A 417 0.93 -1.75 -18.27
C GLN A 417 1.47 -2.83 -19.21
N VAL A 418 2.65 -3.33 -18.88
CA VAL A 418 3.30 -4.43 -19.57
C VAL A 418 3.42 -5.59 -18.60
N SER A 419 3.00 -6.79 -19.01
CA SER A 419 3.01 -7.97 -18.15
C SER A 419 3.52 -9.20 -18.89
N TYR A 420 4.27 -10.00 -18.16
CA TYR A 420 4.72 -11.34 -18.52
C TYR A 420 3.92 -12.35 -17.72
N ALA A 421 3.42 -13.40 -18.37
CA ALA A 421 2.55 -14.39 -17.70
C ALA A 421 3.31 -15.38 -16.83
N GLY A 422 4.64 -15.45 -16.98
CA GLY A 422 5.47 -16.51 -16.42
C GLY A 422 5.55 -17.72 -17.34
N ASP A 423 6.45 -18.64 -17.01
CA ASP A 423 6.64 -19.95 -17.63
C ASP A 423 7.15 -20.97 -16.61
N ALA A 424 7.65 -22.12 -17.05
CA ALA A 424 8.15 -23.16 -16.16
C ALA A 424 9.40 -22.76 -15.34
N GLU A 425 10.11 -21.69 -15.76
CA GLU A 425 11.34 -21.22 -15.11
C GLU A 425 11.22 -19.82 -14.50
N HIS A 426 10.10 -19.14 -14.74
CA HIS A 426 9.91 -17.73 -14.36
C HIS A 426 8.55 -17.46 -13.75
N THR A 427 8.53 -16.63 -12.71
CA THR A 427 7.27 -16.13 -12.14
C THR A 427 6.63 -15.11 -13.07
N PRO A 428 5.30 -14.87 -12.96
CA PRO A 428 4.66 -13.71 -13.57
C PRO A 428 5.26 -12.40 -13.08
N ALA A 429 5.32 -11.39 -13.96
CA ALA A 429 5.79 -10.06 -13.63
C ALA A 429 5.00 -8.98 -14.36
N SER A 430 4.88 -7.78 -13.78
CA SER A 430 4.27 -6.64 -14.46
C SER A 430 4.86 -5.32 -13.99
N ALA A 431 4.84 -4.33 -14.88
CA ALA A 431 5.20 -2.96 -14.58
C ALA A 431 4.33 -2.00 -15.41
N TYR A 432 4.28 -0.74 -15.02
CA TYR A 432 3.54 0.28 -15.75
C TYR A 432 4.25 1.63 -15.74
N ASP A 433 3.89 2.47 -16.73
CA ASP A 433 4.27 3.88 -16.75
C ASP A 433 3.11 4.74 -17.28
N LYS A 434 3.18 6.05 -17.03
CA LYS A 434 2.10 7.01 -17.29
C LYS A 434 2.55 8.11 -18.23
N VAL A 435 1.66 8.48 -19.15
CA VAL A 435 1.85 9.57 -20.11
C VAL A 435 0.77 10.63 -19.90
N ALA A 436 1.16 11.90 -19.80
CA ALA A 436 0.21 13.01 -19.84
C ALA A 436 -0.12 13.36 -21.30
N VAL A 437 -1.19 12.80 -21.82
CA VAL A 437 -1.64 13.06 -23.20
C VAL A 437 -2.44 14.35 -23.27
N SER A 438 -2.10 15.24 -24.23
CA SER A 438 -2.70 16.56 -24.34
C SER A 438 -4.21 16.52 -24.56
N ARG A 439 -4.92 17.50 -23.99
CA ARG A 439 -6.33 17.80 -24.27
C ARG A 439 -6.47 19.24 -24.71
N ALA A 440 -7.36 19.51 -25.65
CA ALA A 440 -7.65 20.88 -26.08
C ALA A 440 -8.32 21.67 -24.94
N THR A 441 -8.13 23.00 -24.94
CA THR A 441 -8.86 23.89 -24.03
C THR A 441 -10.18 24.27 -24.66
N PRO A 442 -11.35 23.98 -24.03
CA PRO A 442 -12.63 24.33 -24.61
C PRO A 442 -12.92 25.83 -24.48
N SER A 443 -13.71 26.37 -25.40
CA SER A 443 -14.35 27.68 -25.21
C SER A 443 -15.56 27.48 -24.30
N LEU A 444 -15.64 28.23 -23.20
CA LEU A 444 -16.80 28.26 -22.31
C LEU A 444 -17.08 29.71 -21.92
N SER A 445 -18.31 30.15 -22.05
CA SER A 445 -18.78 31.48 -21.64
C SER A 445 -20.11 31.36 -20.87
N LEU A 446 -20.46 32.42 -20.17
CA LEU A 446 -21.73 32.54 -19.44
C LEU A 446 -22.22 33.97 -19.62
N ASN A 447 -23.52 34.13 -19.88
CA ASN A 447 -24.16 35.43 -20.10
C ASN A 447 -24.46 36.19 -18.79
N ASN A 448 -24.99 37.40 -18.91
CA ASN A 448 -25.55 38.23 -17.83
C ASN A 448 -24.51 38.79 -16.82
N ASN A 449 -23.23 38.82 -17.15
CA ASN A 449 -22.23 39.46 -16.29
C ASN A 449 -22.54 40.97 -16.10
N GLY A 450 -22.51 41.44 -14.87
CA GLY A 450 -22.69 42.87 -14.52
C GLY A 450 -24.13 43.35 -14.61
N LYS A 451 -25.10 42.54 -15.03
CA LYS A 451 -26.51 42.98 -15.15
C LYS A 451 -27.19 43.06 -13.78
N VAL A 452 -28.05 44.07 -13.65
CA VAL A 452 -28.84 44.34 -12.43
C VAL A 452 -30.31 44.01 -12.68
N TYR A 453 -30.91 43.20 -11.81
CA TYR A 453 -32.26 42.69 -11.92
C TYR A 453 -33.15 43.20 -10.78
N ALA A 454 -34.47 43.16 -10.98
CA ALA A 454 -35.42 43.37 -9.90
C ALA A 454 -35.30 42.24 -8.86
N TYR A 455 -35.65 42.54 -7.61
CA TYR A 455 -35.72 41.53 -6.55
C TYR A 455 -36.66 40.37 -6.93
N GLY A 456 -36.18 39.16 -6.84
CA GLY A 456 -36.96 37.95 -7.12
C GLY A 456 -37.26 37.75 -8.62
N ALA A 457 -36.47 38.32 -9.50
CA ALA A 457 -36.56 38.04 -10.93
C ALA A 457 -35.99 36.66 -11.26
N ASP A 458 -36.74 35.84 -11.99
CA ASP A 458 -36.31 34.59 -12.56
C ASP A 458 -35.44 34.83 -13.80
N VAL A 459 -34.15 34.70 -13.67
CA VAL A 459 -33.17 35.03 -14.73
C VAL A 459 -32.55 33.78 -15.34
N PRO A 460 -32.71 33.56 -16.66
CA PRO A 460 -32.05 32.48 -17.33
C PRO A 460 -30.56 32.79 -17.57
N PHE A 461 -29.67 32.01 -16.94
CA PHE A 461 -28.25 32.01 -17.24
C PHE A 461 -27.94 30.93 -18.25
N THR A 462 -27.33 31.31 -19.36
CA THR A 462 -26.98 30.40 -20.46
C THR A 462 -25.48 30.28 -20.56
N ALA A 463 -24.98 29.06 -20.32
CA ALA A 463 -23.62 28.67 -20.63
C ALA A 463 -23.53 28.27 -22.12
N HIS A 464 -22.45 28.72 -22.78
CA HIS A 464 -22.13 28.33 -24.15
C HIS A 464 -20.76 27.65 -24.19
N LEU A 465 -20.75 26.34 -24.51
CA LEU A 465 -19.53 25.52 -24.58
C LEU A 465 -18.87 25.53 -26.00
N GLY A 466 -19.13 26.54 -26.79
CA GLY A 466 -18.57 26.69 -28.15
C GLY A 466 -18.98 25.59 -29.11
N SER A 467 -18.27 25.50 -30.23
CA SER A 467 -18.49 24.49 -31.28
C SER A 467 -18.05 23.08 -30.90
N THR A 468 -17.58 22.91 -29.66
CA THR A 468 -16.86 21.70 -29.30
C THR A 468 -17.75 20.50 -29.21
N TYR A 469 -19.11 20.61 -28.90
CA TYR A 469 -19.86 19.40 -28.90
C TYR A 469 -21.32 19.31 -28.55
N LYS A 470 -22.01 18.52 -29.33
CA LYS A 470 -23.18 17.72 -28.91
C LYS A 470 -22.82 16.83 -27.71
N ASN A 471 -23.74 16.64 -26.79
CA ASN A 471 -23.69 15.61 -25.72
C ASN A 471 -22.71 15.84 -24.56
N ARG A 472 -22.11 17.00 -24.39
CA ARG A 472 -21.27 17.31 -23.23
C ARG A 472 -22.08 17.95 -22.10
N THR A 473 -21.83 17.47 -20.90
CA THR A 473 -22.52 17.95 -19.69
C THR A 473 -21.86 19.22 -19.15
N VAL A 474 -22.69 20.23 -18.87
CA VAL A 474 -22.30 21.46 -18.18
C VAL A 474 -23.15 21.58 -16.91
N GLU A 475 -22.52 22.04 -15.84
CA GLU A 475 -23.19 22.35 -14.57
C GLU A 475 -23.29 23.87 -14.41
N ILE A 476 -24.46 24.35 -13.99
CA ILE A 476 -24.66 25.76 -13.56
C ILE A 476 -24.86 25.78 -12.06
N TRP A 477 -24.01 26.54 -11.38
CA TRP A 477 -24.01 26.73 -9.94
C TRP A 477 -24.31 28.21 -9.62
N ALA A 478 -25.03 28.44 -8.55
CA ALA A 478 -25.27 29.80 -8.02
C ALA A 478 -24.70 29.91 -6.60
N ASP A 479 -24.06 31.06 -6.35
CA ASP A 479 -23.44 31.43 -5.08
C ASP A 479 -23.96 32.81 -4.70
N PRO A 480 -25.13 32.89 -4.02
CA PRO A 480 -25.72 34.14 -3.56
C PRO A 480 -24.83 34.78 -2.50
N PHE A 481 -24.71 36.11 -2.53
CA PHE A 481 -23.96 36.86 -1.54
C PHE A 481 -24.57 36.70 -0.14
N GLY A 482 -23.70 36.63 0.88
CA GLY A 482 -24.05 36.40 2.27
C GLY A 482 -23.66 34.97 2.74
N SER A 483 -23.21 34.87 3.98
CA SER A 483 -22.73 33.60 4.56
C SER A 483 -23.85 32.59 4.90
N ASP A 484 -25.10 33.05 4.89
CA ASP A 484 -26.30 32.27 5.23
C ASP A 484 -26.86 31.45 4.05
N ARG A 485 -26.32 31.62 2.85
CA ARG A 485 -26.71 30.87 1.65
C ARG A 485 -25.49 30.30 0.94
N PRO A 486 -25.21 28.98 1.07
CA PRO A 486 -24.06 28.37 0.43
C PRO A 486 -24.28 28.27 -1.08
N LYS A 487 -23.16 28.18 -1.80
CA LYS A 487 -23.11 27.83 -3.22
C LYS A 487 -23.82 26.50 -3.48
N LYS A 488 -24.72 26.47 -4.45
CA LYS A 488 -25.50 25.26 -4.80
C LYS A 488 -25.53 25.00 -6.31
N LEU A 489 -25.64 23.72 -6.66
CA LEU A 489 -25.93 23.30 -8.04
C LEU A 489 -27.38 23.68 -8.36
N ILE A 490 -27.57 24.44 -9.44
CA ILE A 490 -28.91 24.81 -9.94
C ILE A 490 -29.37 23.76 -10.95
N LYS A 491 -28.51 23.41 -11.90
CA LYS A 491 -28.85 22.43 -12.95
C LYS A 491 -27.59 21.81 -13.53
N SER A 492 -27.67 20.53 -13.85
CA SER A 492 -26.67 19.81 -14.65
C SER A 492 -27.36 19.18 -15.87
N GLY A 493 -26.71 19.20 -17.01
CA GLY A 493 -27.27 18.59 -18.20
C GLY A 493 -26.43 18.80 -19.44
N THR A 494 -26.88 18.19 -20.51
CA THR A 494 -26.22 18.18 -21.81
C THR A 494 -26.50 19.48 -22.58
N VAL A 495 -25.45 20.05 -23.18
CA VAL A 495 -25.62 21.20 -24.08
C VAL A 495 -26.41 20.78 -25.34
N ASN A 496 -27.15 21.71 -25.91
CA ASN A 496 -27.88 21.49 -27.17
C ASN A 496 -26.93 21.50 -28.38
N SER A 497 -27.50 21.35 -29.61
CA SER A 497 -26.71 21.32 -30.85
C SER A 497 -25.91 22.60 -31.14
N HIS A 498 -26.25 23.71 -30.48
CA HIS A 498 -25.52 24.98 -30.57
C HIS A 498 -24.55 25.19 -29.41
N GLY A 499 -24.32 24.18 -28.56
CA GLY A 499 -23.44 24.27 -27.41
C GLY A 499 -24.02 25.00 -26.19
N ASN A 500 -25.33 25.29 -26.17
CA ASN A 500 -25.98 26.05 -25.10
C ASN A 500 -26.62 25.15 -24.04
N PHE A 501 -26.51 25.58 -22.78
CA PHE A 501 -27.21 25.00 -21.64
C PHE A 501 -27.68 26.09 -20.70
N SER A 502 -28.94 26.09 -20.29
CA SER A 502 -29.54 27.15 -19.49
C SER A 502 -30.13 26.64 -18.19
N ALA A 503 -30.00 27.46 -17.15
CA ALA A 503 -30.67 27.31 -15.86
C ALA A 503 -31.21 28.64 -15.38
N VAL A 504 -32.36 28.60 -14.71
CA VAL A 504 -32.99 29.80 -14.14
C VAL A 504 -32.49 29.97 -12.69
N VAL A 505 -32.09 31.21 -12.37
CA VAL A 505 -31.69 31.61 -11.01
C VAL A 505 -32.63 32.70 -10.51
N ASP A 506 -33.24 32.50 -9.35
CA ASP A 506 -33.99 33.52 -8.64
C ASP A 506 -33.04 34.58 -8.07
N MET A 507 -33.16 35.83 -8.56
CA MET A 507 -32.29 36.95 -8.22
C MET A 507 -32.81 37.70 -6.95
N ALA A 508 -32.80 37.01 -5.84
CA ALA A 508 -33.11 37.62 -4.54
C ALA A 508 -31.93 38.41 -3.93
N ARG A 509 -30.72 38.17 -4.41
CA ARG A 509 -29.45 38.79 -3.98
C ARG A 509 -28.47 38.91 -5.15
N ASP A 510 -27.47 39.74 -4.97
CA ASP A 510 -26.30 39.71 -5.83
C ASP A 510 -25.73 38.27 -5.81
N THR A 511 -25.50 37.69 -6.98
CA THR A 511 -25.19 36.26 -7.10
C THR A 511 -24.04 36.03 -8.09
N THR A 512 -23.03 35.32 -7.66
CA THR A 512 -22.04 34.78 -8.59
C THR A 512 -22.55 33.46 -9.16
N VAL A 513 -22.66 33.39 -10.47
CA VAL A 513 -23.07 32.18 -11.20
C VAL A 513 -21.87 31.58 -11.91
N TYR A 514 -21.71 30.27 -11.78
CA TYR A 514 -20.61 29.52 -12.40
C TYR A 514 -21.18 28.58 -13.46
N ALA A 515 -20.49 28.47 -14.56
CA ALA A 515 -20.64 27.37 -15.50
C ALA A 515 -19.40 26.48 -15.42
N VAL A 516 -19.60 25.19 -15.19
CA VAL A 516 -18.53 24.20 -14.98
C VAL A 516 -18.65 23.10 -16.03
N PHE A 517 -17.62 22.95 -16.80
CA PHE A 517 -17.38 21.79 -17.66
C PHE A 517 -16.25 20.96 -17.03
N LYS A 518 -16.52 19.71 -16.62
CA LYS A 518 -15.56 18.84 -15.92
C LYS A 518 -14.46 18.27 -16.84
N GLY A 519 -14.56 18.53 -18.13
CA GLY A 519 -13.66 17.95 -19.12
C GLY A 519 -14.07 16.54 -19.55
N ASP A 520 -13.40 16.04 -20.58
CA ASP A 520 -13.55 14.68 -21.10
C ASP A 520 -12.22 14.19 -21.71
N SER A 521 -12.25 13.07 -22.42
CA SER A 521 -11.08 12.52 -23.10
C SER A 521 -10.44 13.45 -24.15
N HIS A 522 -11.15 14.47 -24.62
CA HIS A 522 -10.69 15.37 -25.68
C HIS A 522 -10.36 16.78 -25.19
N TYR A 523 -11.05 17.26 -24.14
CA TYR A 523 -10.96 18.63 -23.66
C TYR A 523 -10.69 18.73 -22.17
N LYS A 524 -9.91 19.75 -21.80
CA LYS A 524 -9.59 20.05 -20.39
C LYS A 524 -10.83 20.53 -19.64
N PRO A 525 -10.91 20.35 -18.31
CA PRO A 525 -11.93 20.99 -17.50
C PRO A 525 -11.83 22.52 -17.63
N ARG A 526 -12.99 23.20 -17.60
CA ARG A 526 -13.05 24.65 -17.61
C ARG A 526 -14.20 25.14 -16.76
N THR A 527 -13.94 26.19 -15.99
CA THR A 527 -14.95 26.92 -15.20
C THR A 527 -14.89 28.39 -15.59
N VAL A 528 -16.08 28.99 -15.77
CA VAL A 528 -16.23 30.43 -15.91
C VAL A 528 -17.26 30.92 -14.89
N LYS A 529 -17.15 32.18 -14.47
CA LYS A 529 -18.07 32.82 -13.54
C LYS A 529 -18.47 34.19 -14.01
N VAL A 530 -19.66 34.59 -13.66
CA VAL A 530 -20.20 35.93 -13.83
C VAL A 530 -20.89 36.36 -12.55
N THR A 531 -20.94 37.66 -12.27
CA THR A 531 -21.71 38.19 -11.17
C THR A 531 -22.88 39.01 -11.74
N ALA A 532 -24.08 38.65 -11.31
CA ALA A 532 -25.28 39.40 -11.59
C ALA A 532 -25.84 39.99 -10.28
N TYR A 533 -26.46 41.12 -10.38
CA TYR A 533 -26.85 41.93 -9.27
C TYR A 533 -28.38 41.99 -9.10
N ALA A 534 -28.87 42.07 -7.87
CA ALA A 534 -30.28 42.15 -7.55
C ALA A 534 -30.58 43.37 -6.70
N LYS A 535 -31.55 44.15 -7.13
CA LYS A 535 -32.12 45.21 -6.31
C LYS A 535 -32.82 44.66 -5.08
N VAL A 536 -33.03 45.48 -4.07
CA VAL A 536 -34.00 45.21 -3.00
C VAL A 536 -35.40 45.63 -3.41
N ARG A 537 -36.42 45.05 -2.82
CA ARG A 537 -37.78 45.60 -2.89
C ARG A 537 -37.88 46.67 -1.81
N VAL A 538 -38.21 47.93 -2.18
CA VAL A 538 -38.36 49.04 -1.25
C VAL A 538 -39.61 49.84 -1.59
N SER A 539 -40.42 50.13 -0.59
CA SER A 539 -41.60 50.97 -0.69
C SER A 539 -41.78 51.78 0.60
N THR A 540 -42.40 52.93 0.49
CA THR A 540 -42.73 53.79 1.65
C THR A 540 -44.20 54.18 1.63
N ALA A 541 -44.87 53.87 2.71
CA ALA A 541 -46.21 54.35 3.00
C ALA A 541 -46.14 55.65 3.81
N VAL A 542 -47.07 56.60 3.52
CA VAL A 542 -47.15 57.86 4.19
C VAL A 542 -48.50 57.89 4.96
N SER A 543 -48.47 58.21 6.25
CA SER A 543 -49.66 58.23 7.13
C SER A 543 -49.75 59.56 7.84
N ARG A 544 -50.93 59.83 8.48
CA ARG A 544 -51.29 61.04 9.19
C ARG A 544 -51.55 62.27 8.28
N HIS A 545 -51.57 62.08 6.95
CA HIS A 545 -52.04 63.14 6.03
C HIS A 545 -53.53 63.19 6.07
N TYR A 546 -54.13 64.41 5.95
CA TYR A 546 -55.54 64.55 5.94
C TYR A 546 -56.17 64.42 4.54
N LYS A 547 -55.40 64.64 3.49
CA LYS A 547 -55.78 64.40 2.09
C LYS A 547 -54.56 64.16 1.18
N THR A 548 -54.82 63.71 -0.02
CA THR A 548 -53.84 63.72 -1.15
C THR A 548 -54.40 64.71 -2.20
N GLY A 549 -53.49 65.42 -2.85
CA GLY A 549 -53.89 66.40 -3.88
C GLY A 549 -52.73 66.76 -4.78
N LYS A 550 -53.00 67.25 -5.98
CA LYS A 550 -51.94 67.61 -6.95
C LYS A 550 -51.49 69.05 -6.75
N ILE A 551 -50.20 69.30 -6.89
CA ILE A 551 -49.60 70.62 -7.11
C ILE A 551 -48.83 70.50 -8.43
N GLY A 552 -49.34 71.16 -9.50
CA GLY A 552 -48.87 70.87 -10.87
C GLY A 552 -49.20 69.42 -11.27
N SER A 553 -48.27 68.71 -11.83
CA SER A 553 -48.42 67.29 -12.21
C SER A 553 -48.14 66.32 -11.07
N THR A 554 -47.57 66.76 -9.94
CA THR A 554 -47.12 65.91 -8.82
C THR A 554 -48.15 65.76 -7.74
N THR A 555 -48.45 64.55 -7.29
CA THR A 555 -49.30 64.22 -6.18
C THR A 555 -48.58 64.39 -4.86
N TYR A 556 -49.13 65.20 -3.94
CA TYR A 556 -48.60 65.43 -2.61
C TYR A 556 -49.52 64.81 -1.55
N TYR A 557 -48.96 64.41 -0.43
CA TYR A 557 -49.61 64.09 0.83
C TYR A 557 -49.71 65.39 1.62
N TRP A 558 -50.92 65.81 1.99
CA TRP A 558 -51.21 67.11 2.64
C TRP A 558 -51.30 66.92 4.13
N PHE A 559 -50.52 67.72 4.89
CA PHE A 559 -50.52 67.76 6.35
C PHE A 559 -50.84 69.17 6.85
N HIS A 560 -51.41 69.25 8.03
CA HIS A 560 -51.40 70.53 8.74
C HIS A 560 -49.99 70.87 9.20
N LYS A 561 -49.58 72.08 9.26
CA LYS A 561 -48.25 72.60 9.52
C LYS A 561 -47.63 72.13 10.83
N ARG A 562 -48.40 71.61 11.79
CA ARG A 562 -47.96 71.03 13.07
C ARG A 562 -48.16 69.52 13.16
N THR A 563 -48.57 68.86 12.10
CA THR A 563 -48.77 67.38 12.07
C THR A 563 -47.54 66.71 11.61
N ASN A 564 -46.97 65.90 12.45
CA ASN A 564 -45.77 65.05 12.11
C ASN A 564 -46.18 63.96 11.14
N PRO A 565 -45.65 63.93 9.91
CA PRO A 565 -45.78 62.77 9.00
C PRO A 565 -45.21 61.49 9.61
N LEU A 566 -45.96 60.38 9.49
CA LEU A 566 -45.41 59.04 9.83
C LEU A 566 -45.14 58.27 8.56
N LEU A 567 -43.87 57.89 8.38
CA LEU A 567 -43.31 57.28 7.15
C LEU A 567 -42.90 55.87 7.47
N THR A 568 -43.63 54.87 6.92
CA THR A 568 -43.33 53.48 7.11
C THR A 568 -42.66 52.91 5.86
N THR A 569 -41.37 52.63 5.93
CA THR A 569 -40.63 51.95 4.87
C THR A 569 -40.77 50.46 5.06
N THR A 570 -41.08 49.76 3.99
CA THR A 570 -40.96 48.30 3.89
C THR A 570 -39.88 48.00 2.89
N MET A 571 -38.85 47.25 3.32
CA MET A 571 -37.72 46.85 2.50
C MET A 571 -37.44 45.36 2.68
N THR A 572 -36.95 44.68 1.66
CA THR A 572 -36.49 43.28 1.79
C THR A 572 -35.55 43.14 2.97
N TYR A 573 -35.90 42.30 3.93
CA TYR A 573 -35.15 42.12 5.17
C TYR A 573 -33.84 41.38 4.96
N TYR A 574 -32.82 41.83 5.65
CA TYR A 574 -31.56 41.12 5.91
C TYR A 574 -31.07 41.53 7.32
N PRO A 575 -30.43 40.60 8.10
CA PRO A 575 -29.95 40.94 9.43
C PRO A 575 -29.00 42.15 9.40
N GLY A 576 -29.22 43.12 10.28
CA GLY A 576 -28.41 44.34 10.36
C GLY A 576 -28.70 45.37 9.27
N ARG A 577 -29.69 45.16 8.38
CA ARG A 577 -30.01 46.10 7.31
C ARG A 577 -30.68 47.36 7.84
N HIS A 578 -30.30 48.50 7.29
CA HIS A 578 -30.86 49.82 7.54
C HIS A 578 -31.39 50.40 6.23
N GLN A 579 -32.45 51.17 6.32
CA GLN A 579 -32.81 52.11 5.26
C GLN A 579 -32.03 53.43 5.42
N ARG A 580 -31.52 53.99 4.34
CA ARG A 580 -31.13 55.41 4.31
C ARG A 580 -32.37 56.23 3.95
N PHE A 581 -32.68 57.22 4.78
CA PHE A 581 -33.79 58.15 4.58
C PHE A 581 -33.24 59.42 3.99
N ASP A 582 -33.51 59.71 2.69
CA ASP A 582 -33.13 60.94 2.01
C ASP A 582 -34.28 61.95 2.11
N LEU A 583 -34.03 63.14 2.66
CA LEU A 583 -35.00 64.24 2.79
C LEU A 583 -34.54 65.43 1.98
N GLN A 584 -35.49 66.04 1.25
CA GLN A 584 -35.29 67.31 0.51
C GLN A 584 -36.43 68.25 0.76
N ALA A 585 -36.12 69.55 0.81
CA ALA A 585 -37.09 70.66 0.84
C ALA A 585 -37.01 71.41 -0.48
N TYR A 586 -38.15 71.99 -0.86
CA TYR A 586 -38.29 72.85 -2.05
C TYR A 586 -38.29 74.29 -1.69
N TYR A 587 -37.22 75.03 -2.08
CA TYR A 587 -37.16 76.49 -1.91
C TYR A 587 -36.34 77.10 -3.05
N GLN A 588 -36.58 78.41 -3.30
CA GLN A 588 -35.85 79.09 -4.40
C GLN A 588 -35.96 78.38 -5.75
N GLY A 589 -37.09 77.75 -6.06
CA GLY A 589 -37.28 77.11 -7.35
C GLY A 589 -36.71 75.74 -7.54
N SER A 590 -36.00 75.16 -6.55
CA SER A 590 -35.32 73.91 -6.65
C SER A 590 -35.45 73.02 -5.39
N TRP A 591 -35.06 71.70 -5.56
CA TRP A 591 -35.04 70.74 -4.46
C TRP A 591 -33.64 70.72 -3.83
N HIS A 592 -33.51 70.95 -2.54
CA HIS A 592 -32.29 70.97 -1.76
C HIS A 592 -32.29 69.81 -0.77
N SER A 593 -31.17 69.07 -0.72
CA SER A 593 -30.99 68.01 0.29
C SER A 593 -30.85 68.66 1.67
N LEU A 594 -31.62 68.16 2.62
CA LEU A 594 -31.52 68.54 4.02
C LEU A 594 -30.58 67.61 4.78
N ASP A 595 -30.93 66.33 4.84
CA ASP A 595 -30.16 65.32 5.57
C ASP A 595 -30.40 63.93 5.00
N SER A 596 -29.50 63.00 5.33
CA SER A 596 -29.63 61.57 5.05
C SER A 596 -29.24 60.79 6.29
N GLN A 597 -30.17 60.06 6.88
CA GLN A 597 -29.97 59.25 8.09
C GLN A 597 -30.28 57.79 7.83
N TYR A 598 -29.61 56.91 8.58
CA TYR A 598 -29.84 55.46 8.52
C TYR A 598 -30.73 55.00 9.68
N PHE A 599 -31.78 54.27 9.37
CA PHE A 599 -32.74 53.72 10.34
C PHE A 599 -32.80 52.19 10.19
N ALA A 600 -32.70 51.48 11.31
CA ALA A 600 -32.75 50.04 11.34
C ALA A 600 -34.08 49.49 10.83
N LEU A 601 -34.07 48.36 10.15
CA LEU A 601 -35.23 47.57 9.82
C LEU A 601 -35.54 46.59 10.96
N GLY A 602 -36.77 46.51 11.37
CA GLY A 602 -37.24 45.40 12.20
C GLY A 602 -37.19 44.06 11.42
N THR A 603 -37.30 42.94 12.12
CA THR A 603 -37.28 41.57 11.51
C THR A 603 -38.42 41.37 10.49
N ASN A 604 -39.49 42.19 10.56
CA ASN A 604 -40.58 42.23 9.59
C ASN A 604 -40.25 43.07 8.32
N GLY A 605 -39.00 43.55 8.20
CA GLY A 605 -38.54 44.38 7.09
C GLY A 605 -39.08 45.83 7.12
N LYS A 606 -39.65 46.31 8.24
CA LYS A 606 -40.21 47.66 8.36
C LYS A 606 -39.32 48.57 9.21
N SER A 607 -39.29 49.84 8.82
CA SER A 607 -38.71 50.94 9.58
C SER A 607 -39.72 52.10 9.60
N VAL A 608 -39.98 52.65 10.75
CA VAL A 608 -40.96 53.76 10.95
C VAL A 608 -40.17 54.98 11.36
N VAL A 609 -40.35 56.06 10.62
CA VAL A 609 -39.75 57.37 10.88
C VAL A 609 -40.84 58.39 11.03
N GLU A 610 -40.88 59.09 12.16
CA GLU A 610 -41.70 60.23 12.39
C GLU A 610 -40.94 61.51 12.03
N LEU A 611 -41.38 62.22 10.97
CA LEU A 611 -40.74 63.46 10.53
C LEU A 611 -41.30 64.61 11.28
N GLY A 612 -40.49 65.49 11.87
CA GLY A 612 -40.92 66.69 12.54
C GLY A 612 -41.66 67.63 11.57
N ALA A 613 -42.79 68.16 11.99
CA ALA A 613 -43.53 69.15 11.23
C ALA A 613 -42.80 70.50 11.19
N PRO A 614 -42.83 71.25 10.05
CA PRO A 614 -42.05 72.48 9.90
C PRO A 614 -42.59 73.65 10.73
N GLY A 615 -43.83 73.57 11.24
CA GLY A 615 -44.45 74.64 11.96
C GLY A 615 -45.02 75.77 11.06
N GLU A 616 -44.62 75.79 9.80
CA GLU A 616 -45.00 76.80 8.80
C GLU A 616 -45.84 76.22 7.67
N ALA A 617 -46.72 76.99 7.11
CA ALA A 617 -47.55 76.63 5.95
C ALA A 617 -46.82 76.98 4.64
N GLY A 618 -47.13 76.25 3.55
CA GLY A 618 -46.53 76.42 2.23
C GLY A 618 -45.29 75.61 1.97
N VAL A 619 -44.82 74.93 3.01
CA VAL A 619 -43.57 74.09 2.88
C VAL A 619 -43.84 72.84 2.02
N LYS A 620 -42.99 72.63 1.04
CA LYS A 620 -42.90 71.42 0.21
C LYS A 620 -41.68 70.63 0.57
N ALA A 621 -41.88 69.38 0.92
CA ALA A 621 -40.79 68.45 1.15
C ALA A 621 -40.98 67.18 0.31
N ARG A 622 -39.93 66.43 0.09
CA ARG A 622 -40.00 65.05 -0.43
C ARG A 622 -38.95 64.15 0.25
N MET A 623 -39.34 62.91 0.42
CA MET A 623 -38.43 61.89 0.96
C MET A 623 -38.44 60.65 0.09
N ARG A 624 -37.37 59.89 0.17
CA ARG A 624 -37.30 58.53 -0.33
C ARG A 624 -36.46 57.67 0.59
N SER A 625 -36.79 56.39 0.61
CA SER A 625 -35.95 55.38 1.27
C SER A 625 -35.00 54.75 0.26
N VAL A 626 -33.78 54.52 0.67
CA VAL A 626 -32.72 53.98 -0.19
C VAL A 626 -32.03 52.84 0.54
N TYR A 627 -31.76 51.76 -0.14
CA TYR A 627 -30.76 50.78 0.24
C TYR A 627 -29.45 51.15 -0.46
N VAL A 628 -28.38 51.33 0.30
CA VAL A 628 -27.03 51.59 -0.20
C VAL A 628 -26.15 50.39 0.12
N ASN A 629 -25.64 49.71 -0.92
CA ASN A 629 -24.77 48.58 -0.76
C ASN A 629 -23.60 48.90 0.19
N GLY A 630 -23.37 48.05 1.18
CA GLY A 630 -22.36 48.25 2.25
C GLY A 630 -22.85 49.20 3.35
N SER A 631 -23.17 50.46 3.03
CA SER A 631 -23.53 51.48 4.02
C SER A 631 -24.88 51.23 4.72
N SER A 632 -25.76 50.47 4.11
CA SER A 632 -27.03 50.04 4.73
C SER A 632 -26.87 48.82 5.66
N GLY A 633 -25.63 48.44 6.07
CA GLY A 633 -25.36 47.37 7.04
C GLY A 633 -25.07 46.01 6.41
N ASP A 634 -25.28 45.86 5.12
CA ASP A 634 -24.93 44.66 4.36
C ASP A 634 -24.58 44.97 2.90
N SER A 635 -23.98 44.01 2.22
CA SER A 635 -23.57 44.12 0.81
C SER A 635 -24.16 43.04 -0.08
N VAL A 636 -25.28 42.43 0.31
CA VAL A 636 -25.85 41.29 -0.42
C VAL A 636 -26.74 41.67 -1.59
N ASN A 637 -27.05 42.96 -1.76
CA ASN A 637 -27.87 43.50 -2.87
C ASN A 637 -27.23 44.75 -3.45
N SER A 638 -27.65 45.14 -4.63
CA SER A 638 -27.25 46.37 -5.30
C SER A 638 -28.02 47.57 -4.74
N THR A 639 -27.36 48.75 -4.69
CA THR A 639 -27.97 50.01 -4.29
C THR A 639 -29.30 50.25 -5.01
N THR A 640 -30.34 50.53 -4.25
CA THR A 640 -31.72 50.64 -4.75
C THR A 640 -32.38 51.84 -4.17
N TYR A 641 -32.95 52.67 -5.03
CA TYR A 641 -33.70 53.88 -4.66
C TYR A 641 -35.18 53.59 -4.69
N GLY A 642 -35.88 53.92 -3.60
CA GLY A 642 -37.34 53.99 -3.57
C GLY A 642 -37.86 55.20 -4.31
N GLY A 643 -39.14 55.19 -4.61
CA GLY A 643 -39.81 56.34 -5.22
C GLY A 643 -39.98 57.52 -4.24
N TRP A 644 -39.86 58.76 -4.75
CA TRP A 644 -40.07 59.93 -3.97
C TRP A 644 -41.53 59.99 -3.45
N LYS A 645 -41.74 60.41 -2.17
CA LYS A 645 -42.98 60.74 -1.54
C LYS A 645 -42.96 62.23 -1.30
N TYR A 646 -43.95 62.96 -1.85
CA TYR A 646 -44.02 64.39 -1.80
C TYR A 646 -44.99 64.81 -0.69
N LEU A 647 -44.54 65.68 0.19
CA LEU A 647 -45.27 66.19 1.36
C LEU A 647 -45.51 67.65 1.21
N TYR A 648 -46.71 68.09 1.56
CA TYR A 648 -47.11 69.52 1.58
C TYR A 648 -47.71 69.85 2.90
N PHE A 649 -47.28 70.96 3.51
CA PHE A 649 -47.76 71.44 4.80
C PHE A 649 -48.60 72.68 4.59
N SER A 650 -49.81 72.66 5.07
CA SER A 650 -50.83 73.75 4.99
C SER A 650 -51.22 74.22 6.37
N ASN A 651 -52.00 75.26 6.41
CA ASN A 651 -52.65 75.75 7.66
C ASN A 651 -53.60 74.72 8.25
#